data_cde9243e3b69b3dd7d4f5da777c50d03
#
_entry.id   cde9243e3b69b3dd7d4f5da777c50d03
#
_cell.length_a   1.000
_cell.length_b   1.000
_cell.length_c   1.000
_cell.angle_alpha   90.00
_cell.angle_beta   90.00
_cell.angle_gamma   90.00
#
_symmetry.space_group_name_H-M   'P 1'
#
loop_
_entity.id
_entity.type
_entity.pdbx_description
1 polymer ?
#
loop_
_entity_poly.entity_id
_entity_poly.type
_entity_poly.pdbx_seq_one_letter_code
_entity_poly.pdbx_strand_id
1 'polypeptide(L)'
;MPGQSTLELDDIQREQAHNIGELVMKMPGVSLDAGARPGSERINVWGFSHPSALSVRVDGAPVGFQQYRYGSFFLDPQLLRSVRVVRGDHNVRASVGAFGGSFIMETKEAADFLDPDSSIGAMAQAGFNSVNEQWKRSVTTYGASDSGWSVLLHGSRRDADDIELGNGDVFTFSGYRQHSLLGKIRYQSDAHSMMLSHTRYDDQGRKPWANRRGAMPSISDYKINKYGSYQAAVFATSVDNHYREYTSTLNYHYQPFNDNIDTRVVIAHSQNHRYWERPDSTYQSYITSGQYGHQVWLSYERWFAELTNTSHIGDHEIMVGAQYQNQDRNSHVYNHTYRNRPAKNNGYYTPNFEPSGEQQTASVFVQDKYFITPDLELTASLRYNHIRSQGVPNPAPDYNDPSVGHDYSAISHQGWEPRVALTYDVSASTQLKAAYAYGMKAPTIDELYTVQYAKASKRASSSRDLSVTRINAYLLGLSDTRQNVLTEGDHLSSEVTLFWNDIVHDVAQRRGVNATKQKQGYYTNLDGRYTYGFDAQLQYRLREWFTDASVSMVRGKHKGSLRDSTGEDEYWYENPPLNAKLGIGHQLTDTVQLGWQGQYWDEQDRVPDEPSLHTANVASDAYFFQNLYGEWKPSDDLVLRATIVNLTDQYYTPYLSAGVPAAGRDIRINATMRF
;
A
#
# COMPACT_ATOMS: atom_id res chain seq x y z
N MET A 1 -1.75 -16.36 -13.95
CA MET A 1 -2.49 -15.49 -14.91
C MET A 1 -1.70 -14.23 -15.13
N PRO A 2 -1.51 -13.78 -16.34
CA PRO A 2 -0.77 -12.55 -16.63
C PRO A 2 -1.28 -11.35 -15.83
N GLY A 3 -0.33 -10.57 -15.29
CA GLY A 3 -0.62 -9.43 -14.44
C GLY A 3 -0.92 -9.74 -12.96
N GLN A 4 -0.74 -10.98 -12.52
CA GLN A 4 -0.94 -11.38 -11.12
C GLN A 4 0.32 -11.99 -10.52
N SER A 5 0.50 -11.81 -9.21
CA SER A 5 1.55 -12.47 -8.44
C SER A 5 1.03 -12.76 -7.04
N THR A 6 1.45 -13.88 -6.46
CA THR A 6 1.04 -14.29 -5.11
C THR A 6 2.27 -14.68 -4.31
N LEU A 7 2.30 -14.30 -3.04
CA LEU A 7 3.19 -14.86 -2.01
C LEU A 7 2.33 -15.65 -1.04
N GLU A 8 2.72 -16.87 -0.79
CA GLU A 8 2.08 -17.78 0.15
C GLU A 8 2.79 -17.74 1.52
N LEU A 9 2.24 -18.45 2.51
CA LEU A 9 2.73 -18.44 3.88
C LEU A 9 4.24 -18.71 4.01
N ASP A 10 4.76 -19.71 3.29
CA ASP A 10 6.18 -20.08 3.34
C ASP A 10 7.07 -18.98 2.74
N ASP A 11 6.63 -18.32 1.67
CA ASP A 11 7.35 -17.19 1.08
C ASP A 11 7.40 -16.02 2.07
N ILE A 12 6.25 -15.69 2.69
CA ILE A 12 6.15 -14.61 3.68
C ILE A 12 7.05 -14.87 4.88
N GLN A 13 7.08 -16.10 5.36
CA GLN A 13 7.93 -16.50 6.50
C GLN A 13 9.42 -16.49 6.16
N ARG A 14 9.79 -16.90 4.94
CA ARG A 14 11.17 -16.91 4.43
C ARG A 14 11.74 -15.50 4.31
N GLU A 15 10.94 -14.56 3.84
CA GLU A 15 11.36 -13.18 3.62
C GLU A 15 11.66 -12.42 4.91
N GLN A 16 11.10 -12.78 6.04
CA GLN A 16 11.29 -12.14 7.33
C GLN A 16 11.12 -10.60 7.27
N ALA A 17 10.24 -10.11 6.40
CA ALA A 17 10.06 -8.69 6.11
C ALA A 17 9.66 -7.88 7.35
N HIS A 18 10.15 -6.64 7.46
CA HIS A 18 9.78 -5.71 8.52
C HIS A 18 8.36 -5.16 8.37
N ASN A 19 7.94 -4.94 7.12
CA ASN A 19 6.66 -4.34 6.76
C ASN A 19 6.15 -4.92 5.44
N ILE A 20 4.90 -4.58 5.10
CA ILE A 20 4.25 -5.06 3.87
C ILE A 20 4.97 -4.53 2.62
N GLY A 21 5.48 -3.30 2.65
CA GLY A 21 6.21 -2.72 1.52
C GLY A 21 7.43 -3.56 1.14
N GLU A 22 8.27 -3.91 2.12
CA GLU A 22 9.43 -4.77 1.91
C GLU A 22 9.03 -6.16 1.37
N LEU A 23 7.95 -6.73 1.93
CA LEU A 23 7.43 -8.03 1.48
C LEU A 23 7.05 -8.02 0.00
N VAL A 24 6.22 -7.05 -0.42
CA VAL A 24 5.66 -7.03 -1.79
C VAL A 24 6.62 -6.45 -2.83
N MET A 25 7.67 -5.74 -2.43
CA MET A 25 8.70 -5.22 -3.34
C MET A 25 9.41 -6.33 -4.13
N LYS A 26 9.33 -7.58 -3.67
CA LYS A 26 9.85 -8.75 -4.39
C LYS A 26 9.04 -9.13 -5.62
N MET A 27 7.77 -8.74 -5.67
CA MET A 27 6.90 -9.03 -6.80
C MET A 27 7.30 -8.20 -8.04
N PRO A 28 7.13 -8.73 -9.27
CA PRO A 28 7.31 -7.97 -10.49
C PRO A 28 6.40 -6.74 -10.53
N GLY A 29 6.85 -5.64 -11.13
CA GLY A 29 6.08 -4.41 -11.31
C GLY A 29 5.75 -3.66 -10.03
N VAL A 30 6.24 -4.12 -8.87
CA VAL A 30 6.05 -3.49 -7.56
C VAL A 30 7.35 -2.84 -7.11
N SER A 31 7.26 -1.59 -6.68
CA SER A 31 8.35 -0.81 -6.09
C SER A 31 7.85 -0.05 -4.86
N LEU A 32 8.74 0.59 -4.13
CA LEU A 32 8.38 1.44 -2.99
C LEU A 32 8.66 2.91 -3.28
N ASP A 33 7.72 3.74 -2.92
CA ASP A 33 7.89 5.18 -2.72
C ASP A 33 8.22 5.42 -1.23
N ALA A 34 9.42 5.00 -0.82
CA ALA A 34 9.90 5.06 0.56
C ALA A 34 11.42 4.79 0.66
N GLY A 35 11.98 5.16 1.82
CA GLY A 35 13.31 4.73 2.28
C GLY A 35 13.20 3.84 3.53
N ALA A 36 14.28 3.68 4.27
CA ALA A 36 14.36 2.77 5.42
C ALA A 36 13.49 3.16 6.63
N ARG A 37 12.98 4.40 6.71
CA ARG A 37 12.25 4.86 7.90
C ARG A 37 10.90 4.17 8.03
N PRO A 38 10.62 3.47 9.15
CA PRO A 38 9.35 2.78 9.38
C PRO A 38 8.15 3.74 9.36
N GLY A 39 7.05 3.28 8.77
CA GLY A 39 5.81 4.05 8.61
C GLY A 39 5.88 5.11 7.50
N SER A 40 6.85 5.01 6.59
CA SER A 40 6.97 5.88 5.41
C SER A 40 6.55 5.18 4.12
N GLU A 41 6.30 3.88 4.16
CA GLU A 41 6.14 3.03 3.00
C GLU A 41 4.86 3.35 2.22
N ARG A 42 5.03 3.62 0.92
CA ARG A 42 3.96 3.59 -0.08
C ARG A 42 4.33 2.61 -1.15
N ILE A 43 3.38 1.76 -1.48
CA ILE A 43 3.55 0.83 -2.58
C ILE A 43 3.29 1.57 -3.88
N ASN A 44 4.14 1.29 -4.86
CA ASN A 44 4.03 1.79 -6.22
C ASN A 44 3.87 0.61 -7.17
N VAL A 45 2.83 0.63 -7.97
CA VAL A 45 2.58 -0.35 -9.03
C VAL A 45 2.46 0.39 -10.34
N TRP A 46 3.36 0.14 -11.29
CA TRP A 46 3.36 0.73 -12.63
C TRP A 46 3.29 2.27 -12.68
N GLY A 47 3.94 2.92 -11.70
CA GLY A 47 3.92 4.39 -11.60
C GLY A 47 2.68 4.97 -10.91
N PHE A 48 1.96 4.14 -10.14
CA PHE A 48 0.86 4.55 -9.27
C PHE A 48 1.23 4.33 -7.81
N SER A 49 1.59 5.39 -7.10
CA SER A 49 1.94 5.34 -5.65
C SER A 49 0.93 6.03 -4.75
N HIS A 50 -0.03 6.76 -5.33
CA HIS A 50 -1.05 7.43 -4.52
C HIS A 50 -1.98 6.41 -3.86
N PRO A 51 -2.29 6.52 -2.54
CA PRO A 51 -3.12 5.54 -1.83
C PRO A 51 -4.49 5.28 -2.46
N SER A 52 -5.09 6.31 -3.09
CA SER A 52 -6.38 6.16 -3.79
C SER A 52 -6.27 5.50 -5.17
N ALA A 53 -5.05 5.23 -5.66
CA ALA A 53 -4.82 4.53 -6.92
C ALA A 53 -4.60 3.03 -6.75
N LEU A 54 -4.68 2.52 -5.52
CA LEU A 54 -4.54 1.10 -5.18
C LEU A 54 -5.74 0.64 -4.35
N SER A 55 -6.27 -0.54 -4.66
CA SER A 55 -7.26 -1.22 -3.83
C SER A 55 -6.55 -2.17 -2.89
N VAL A 56 -6.56 -1.90 -1.59
CA VAL A 56 -5.92 -2.75 -0.58
C VAL A 56 -7.00 -3.34 0.31
N ARG A 57 -7.02 -4.67 0.42
CA ARG A 57 -7.99 -5.41 1.24
C ARG A 57 -7.30 -6.42 2.15
N VAL A 58 -7.73 -6.49 3.39
CA VAL A 58 -7.32 -7.49 4.38
C VAL A 58 -8.55 -8.31 4.78
N ASP A 59 -8.54 -9.60 4.54
CA ASP A 59 -9.70 -10.49 4.74
C ASP A 59 -10.99 -9.95 4.10
N GLY A 60 -10.87 -9.21 3.00
CA GLY A 60 -11.98 -8.56 2.29
C GLY A 60 -12.28 -7.11 2.72
N ALA A 61 -11.82 -6.66 3.89
CA ALA A 61 -11.99 -5.28 4.36
C ALA A 61 -11.10 -4.31 3.57
N PRO A 62 -11.63 -3.21 3.02
CA PRO A 62 -10.81 -2.13 2.49
C PRO A 62 -10.00 -1.46 3.61
N VAL A 63 -8.70 -1.35 3.43
CA VAL A 63 -7.79 -0.66 4.34
C VAL A 63 -7.00 0.41 3.60
N GLY A 64 -6.46 1.37 4.33
CA GLY A 64 -5.61 2.41 3.75
C GLY A 64 -5.66 3.71 4.53
N PHE A 65 -4.59 4.46 4.42
CA PHE A 65 -4.40 5.73 5.11
C PHE A 65 -3.83 6.74 4.11
N GLN A 66 -4.40 7.94 4.08
CA GLN A 66 -3.93 9.00 3.21
C GLN A 66 -3.43 10.18 4.02
N GLN A 67 -2.12 10.36 4.00
CA GLN A 67 -1.48 11.55 4.53
C GLN A 67 -0.15 11.74 3.78
N TYR A 68 0.08 12.90 3.22
CA TYR A 68 1.18 13.13 2.29
C TYR A 68 2.59 12.98 2.86
N ARG A 69 2.72 12.87 4.18
CA ARG A 69 4.00 12.73 4.90
C ARG A 69 4.25 11.37 5.48
N TYR A 70 3.31 10.43 5.30
CA TYR A 70 3.34 9.09 5.88
C TYR A 70 3.05 8.03 4.84
N GLY A 71 3.29 6.79 5.22
CA GLY A 71 2.92 5.61 4.46
C GLY A 71 1.41 5.47 4.28
N SER A 72 0.99 4.50 3.48
CA SER A 72 -0.38 4.36 3.03
C SER A 72 -1.19 3.26 3.69
N PHE A 73 -0.53 2.26 4.26
CA PHE A 73 -1.19 1.23 5.07
C PHE A 73 -0.17 0.51 5.96
N PHE A 74 -0.67 -0.05 7.06
CA PHE A 74 0.15 -0.54 8.13
C PHE A 74 -0.42 -1.87 8.64
N LEU A 75 0.33 -2.94 8.40
CA LEU A 75 -0.01 -4.28 8.84
C LEU A 75 1.28 -5.04 9.11
N ASP A 76 1.30 -5.86 10.15
CA ASP A 76 2.42 -6.75 10.39
C ASP A 76 2.38 -7.91 9.38
N PRO A 77 3.41 -8.13 8.55
CA PRO A 77 3.49 -9.27 7.64
C PRO A 77 3.27 -10.62 8.32
N GLN A 78 3.59 -10.72 9.61
CA GLN A 78 3.38 -11.95 10.38
C GLN A 78 1.93 -12.37 10.55
N LEU A 79 1.00 -11.44 10.36
CA LEU A 79 -0.43 -11.78 10.42
C LEU A 79 -0.91 -12.50 9.15
N LEU A 80 -0.16 -12.45 8.06
CA LEU A 80 -0.58 -12.90 6.74
C LEU A 80 -0.27 -14.37 6.48
N ARG A 81 -1.18 -15.02 5.74
CA ARG A 81 -0.99 -16.31 5.08
C ARG A 81 -0.74 -16.14 3.58
N SER A 82 -1.33 -15.13 2.96
CA SER A 82 -1.11 -14.85 1.54
C SER A 82 -1.21 -13.37 1.21
N VAL A 83 -0.50 -12.96 0.16
CA VAL A 83 -0.60 -11.65 -0.48
C VAL A 83 -0.68 -11.85 -1.98
N ARG A 84 -1.79 -11.46 -2.58
CA ARG A 84 -1.97 -11.48 -4.02
C ARG A 84 -2.06 -10.07 -4.56
N VAL A 85 -1.29 -9.79 -5.61
CA VAL A 85 -1.29 -8.53 -6.33
C VAL A 85 -1.87 -8.75 -7.72
N VAL A 86 -2.89 -7.97 -8.08
CA VAL A 86 -3.46 -7.88 -9.43
C VAL A 86 -3.10 -6.51 -9.96
N ARG A 87 -2.24 -6.44 -10.96
CA ARG A 87 -1.75 -5.18 -11.53
C ARG A 87 -2.74 -4.62 -12.54
N GLY A 88 -2.88 -3.29 -12.57
CA GLY A 88 -3.82 -2.58 -13.44
C GLY A 88 -5.29 -2.65 -12.99
N ASP A 89 -6.16 -1.88 -13.63
CA ASP A 89 -7.59 -1.76 -13.30
C ASP A 89 -8.45 -2.85 -13.98
N HIS A 90 -8.11 -4.12 -13.74
CA HIS A 90 -8.79 -5.26 -14.38
C HIS A 90 -9.66 -6.09 -13.43
N ASN A 91 -9.84 -5.62 -12.18
CA ASN A 91 -10.66 -6.32 -11.18
C ASN A 91 -11.96 -5.54 -10.91
N VAL A 92 -13.11 -6.07 -11.38
CA VAL A 92 -14.42 -5.44 -11.21
C VAL A 92 -14.84 -5.24 -9.74
N ARG A 93 -14.30 -6.03 -8.82
CA ARG A 93 -14.53 -5.91 -7.37
C ARG A 93 -13.57 -4.94 -6.67
N ALA A 94 -12.58 -4.38 -7.38
CA ALA A 94 -11.63 -3.42 -6.79
C ALA A 94 -12.34 -2.14 -6.31
N SER A 95 -11.68 -1.37 -5.47
CA SER A 95 -12.15 -0.04 -5.09
C SER A 95 -12.14 0.90 -6.29
N VAL A 96 -13.06 1.85 -6.32
CA VAL A 96 -13.09 2.90 -7.36
C VAL A 96 -11.75 3.64 -7.38
N GLY A 97 -11.18 3.81 -8.56
CA GLY A 97 -9.90 4.51 -8.74
C GLY A 97 -8.66 3.63 -8.59
N ALA A 98 -8.79 2.32 -8.45
CA ALA A 98 -7.66 1.38 -8.28
C ALA A 98 -6.84 1.18 -9.57
N PHE A 99 -6.41 2.26 -10.20
CA PHE A 99 -5.72 2.27 -11.49
C PHE A 99 -4.40 1.47 -11.51
N GLY A 100 -3.67 1.47 -10.40
CA GLY A 100 -2.44 0.69 -10.24
C GLY A 100 -2.70 -0.78 -9.96
N GLY A 101 -3.87 -1.13 -9.43
CA GLY A 101 -4.26 -2.50 -9.15
C GLY A 101 -4.76 -2.78 -7.75
N SER A 102 -4.83 -4.07 -7.42
CA SER A 102 -5.40 -4.56 -6.16
C SER A 102 -4.39 -5.39 -5.37
N PHE A 103 -4.31 -5.16 -4.06
CA PHE A 103 -3.64 -5.99 -3.07
C PHE A 103 -4.70 -6.72 -2.24
N ILE A 104 -4.71 -8.04 -2.34
CA ILE A 104 -5.63 -8.91 -1.63
C ILE A 104 -4.80 -9.70 -0.63
N MET A 105 -4.95 -9.40 0.64
CA MET A 105 -4.22 -10.01 1.75
C MET A 105 -5.16 -10.85 2.59
N GLU A 106 -4.73 -12.05 2.91
CA GLU A 106 -5.45 -12.95 3.80
C GLU A 106 -4.62 -13.19 5.06
N THR A 107 -5.26 -13.09 6.22
CA THR A 107 -4.61 -13.38 7.49
C THR A 107 -4.62 -14.88 7.79
N LYS A 108 -3.67 -15.33 8.63
CA LYS A 108 -3.52 -16.70 9.07
C LYS A 108 -4.81 -17.28 9.65
N GLU A 109 -4.97 -18.59 9.52
CA GLU A 109 -6.07 -19.36 10.11
C GLU A 109 -5.58 -20.68 10.73
N ALA A 110 -6.40 -21.34 11.52
CA ALA A 110 -6.00 -22.55 12.22
C ALA A 110 -5.55 -23.67 11.29
N ALA A 111 -6.18 -23.79 10.12
CA ALA A 111 -5.86 -24.78 9.11
C ALA A 111 -4.44 -24.65 8.53
N ASP A 112 -3.80 -23.48 8.65
CA ASP A 112 -2.43 -23.27 8.18
C ASP A 112 -1.38 -24.00 9.06
N PHE A 113 -1.78 -24.45 10.25
CA PHE A 113 -0.85 -24.95 11.28
C PHE A 113 -1.23 -26.30 11.91
N LEU A 114 -2.49 -26.71 11.76
CA LEU A 114 -2.97 -27.98 12.32
C LEU A 114 -2.46 -29.16 11.49
N ASP A 115 -1.83 -30.09 12.16
CA ASP A 115 -1.54 -31.40 11.59
C ASP A 115 -2.83 -32.24 11.49
N PRO A 116 -2.92 -33.19 10.54
CA PRO A 116 -4.13 -34.00 10.31
C PRO A 116 -4.71 -34.67 11.54
N ASP A 117 -3.85 -35.07 12.49
CA ASP A 117 -4.22 -35.78 13.70
C ASP A 117 -4.36 -34.89 14.95
N SER A 118 -4.22 -33.56 14.77
CA SER A 118 -4.22 -32.60 15.87
C SER A 118 -5.43 -31.67 15.79
N SER A 119 -6.12 -31.47 16.90
CA SER A 119 -7.26 -30.53 17.00
C SER A 119 -6.90 -29.20 17.66
N ILE A 120 -5.72 -29.08 18.27
CA ILE A 120 -5.25 -27.90 18.97
C ILE A 120 -3.72 -27.80 18.87
N GLY A 121 -3.19 -26.61 18.81
CA GLY A 121 -1.75 -26.36 18.83
C GLY A 121 -1.41 -24.95 19.24
N ALA A 122 -0.13 -24.73 19.47
CA ALA A 122 0.43 -23.43 19.76
C ALA A 122 1.78 -23.27 19.05
N MET A 123 2.15 -22.02 18.77
CA MET A 123 3.44 -21.68 18.17
C MET A 123 4.02 -20.47 18.87
N ALA A 124 5.29 -20.53 19.24
CA ALA A 124 6.06 -19.40 19.75
C ALA A 124 7.15 -19.03 18.75
N GLN A 125 7.41 -17.75 18.58
CA GLN A 125 8.43 -17.25 17.69
C GLN A 125 9.25 -16.17 18.37
N ALA A 126 10.57 -16.23 18.21
CA ALA A 126 11.50 -15.20 18.63
C ALA A 126 12.46 -14.85 17.50
N GLY A 127 12.76 -13.57 17.30
CA GLY A 127 13.66 -13.11 16.25
C GLY A 127 14.46 -11.89 16.69
N PHE A 128 15.60 -11.72 16.03
CA PHE A 128 16.52 -10.60 16.22
C PHE A 128 16.98 -10.07 14.86
N ASN A 129 17.10 -8.75 14.72
CA ASN A 129 17.64 -8.08 13.54
C ASN A 129 18.76 -7.12 14.00
N SER A 130 19.92 -7.20 13.37
CA SER A 130 21.09 -6.47 13.79
C SER A 130 21.10 -4.98 13.43
N VAL A 131 20.50 -4.60 12.30
CA VAL A 131 20.57 -3.23 11.75
C VAL A 131 19.96 -2.16 12.67
N ASN A 132 19.06 -2.56 13.56
CA ASN A 132 18.39 -1.68 14.51
C ASN A 132 18.12 -2.37 15.86
N GLU A 133 18.90 -3.39 16.19
CA GLU A 133 18.79 -4.19 17.42
C GLU A 133 17.35 -4.64 17.72
N GLN A 134 16.58 -4.92 16.68
CA GLN A 134 15.18 -5.25 16.82
C GLN A 134 14.99 -6.64 17.44
N TRP A 135 14.21 -6.69 18.50
CA TRP A 135 13.67 -7.92 19.06
C TRP A 135 12.21 -8.11 18.65
N LYS A 136 11.90 -9.29 18.16
CA LYS A 136 10.56 -9.72 17.78
C LYS A 136 10.16 -10.95 18.57
N ARG A 137 8.92 -10.96 19.08
CA ARG A 137 8.36 -12.07 19.85
C ARG A 137 6.90 -12.22 19.45
N SER A 138 6.46 -13.45 19.23
CA SER A 138 5.04 -13.72 18.99
C SER A 138 4.61 -15.07 19.53
N VAL A 139 3.32 -15.17 19.82
CA VAL A 139 2.64 -16.42 20.22
C VAL A 139 1.38 -16.54 19.36
N THR A 140 1.15 -17.75 18.85
CA THR A 140 -0.06 -18.12 18.12
C THR A 140 -0.65 -19.35 18.80
N THR A 141 -1.95 -19.33 19.06
CA THR A 141 -2.71 -20.51 19.50
C THR A 141 -3.84 -20.76 18.51
N TYR A 142 -4.11 -22.00 18.22
CA TYR A 142 -5.09 -22.37 17.22
C TYR A 142 -5.73 -23.71 17.55
N GLY A 143 -6.95 -23.90 17.03
CA GLY A 143 -7.65 -25.17 17.20
C GLY A 143 -8.81 -25.29 16.23
N ALA A 144 -9.21 -26.53 16.00
CA ALA A 144 -10.40 -26.88 15.20
C ALA A 144 -11.15 -28.03 15.84
N SER A 145 -12.47 -28.11 15.56
CA SER A 145 -13.34 -29.16 16.00
C SER A 145 -13.95 -29.93 14.82
N ASP A 146 -14.33 -31.17 15.03
CA ASP A 146 -15.02 -31.99 14.01
C ASP A 146 -16.38 -31.39 13.59
N SER A 147 -16.95 -30.51 14.41
CA SER A 147 -18.18 -29.77 14.08
C SER A 147 -18.00 -28.59 13.11
N GLY A 148 -16.81 -28.42 12.54
CA GLY A 148 -16.49 -27.39 11.52
C GLY A 148 -16.08 -26.05 12.07
N TRP A 149 -15.92 -25.87 13.38
CA TRP A 149 -15.41 -24.65 13.98
C TRP A 149 -13.89 -24.67 14.07
N SER A 150 -13.29 -23.53 13.80
CA SER A 150 -11.87 -23.30 14.07
C SER A 150 -11.63 -21.91 14.64
N VAL A 151 -10.56 -21.77 15.43
CA VAL A 151 -10.17 -20.53 16.08
C VAL A 151 -8.65 -20.35 16.00
N LEU A 152 -8.22 -19.09 15.78
CA LEU A 152 -6.82 -18.69 15.87
C LEU A 152 -6.71 -17.37 16.64
N LEU A 153 -5.75 -17.33 17.57
CA LEU A 153 -5.34 -16.10 18.25
C LEU A 153 -3.83 -15.93 18.08
N HIS A 154 -3.42 -14.75 17.64
CA HIS A 154 -2.00 -14.40 17.48
C HIS A 154 -1.72 -13.05 18.12
N GLY A 155 -0.60 -12.95 18.82
CA GLY A 155 -0.08 -11.71 19.34
C GLY A 155 1.42 -11.56 19.07
N SER A 156 1.85 -10.39 18.64
CA SER A 156 3.26 -10.08 18.42
C SER A 156 3.68 -8.74 19.00
N ARG A 157 4.97 -8.63 19.31
CA ARG A 157 5.62 -7.41 19.73
C ARG A 157 6.99 -7.29 19.07
N ARG A 158 7.30 -6.07 18.61
CA ARG A 158 8.62 -5.66 18.12
C ARG A 158 9.08 -4.42 18.86
N ASP A 159 10.32 -4.43 19.32
CA ASP A 159 11.01 -3.28 19.88
C ASP A 159 12.28 -3.08 19.05
N ALA A 160 12.52 -1.87 18.54
CA ALA A 160 13.63 -1.57 17.64
C ALA A 160 14.24 -0.21 17.96
N ASP A 161 15.54 -0.12 17.92
CA ASP A 161 16.31 1.11 18.01
C ASP A 161 16.45 1.79 16.62
N ASP A 162 17.23 2.85 16.53
CA ASP A 162 17.47 3.55 15.28
C ASP A 162 18.31 2.69 14.31
N ILE A 163 18.01 2.79 13.02
CA ILE A 163 18.64 2.00 11.95
C ILE A 163 20.06 2.49 11.70
N GLU A 164 21.00 1.55 11.54
CA GLU A 164 22.32 1.82 11.01
C GLU A 164 22.30 1.78 9.48
N LEU A 165 22.93 2.77 8.84
CA LEU A 165 23.06 2.89 7.38
C LEU A 165 24.36 2.24 6.90
N GLY A 166 24.45 1.90 5.60
CA GLY A 166 25.63 1.28 5.03
C GLY A 166 26.93 2.10 5.08
N ASN A 167 26.88 3.35 5.48
CA ASN A 167 28.04 4.20 5.74
C ASN A 167 28.38 4.30 7.25
N GLY A 168 27.72 3.53 8.10
CA GLY A 168 27.89 3.53 9.55
C GLY A 168 27.18 4.66 10.31
N ASP A 169 26.44 5.54 9.62
CA ASP A 169 25.65 6.58 10.29
C ASP A 169 24.38 6.01 10.90
N VAL A 170 24.00 6.53 12.07
CA VAL A 170 22.71 6.21 12.71
C VAL A 170 21.60 7.07 12.10
N PHE A 171 20.57 6.41 11.57
CA PHE A 171 19.41 7.07 10.98
C PHE A 171 18.41 7.48 12.06
N THR A 172 18.67 8.61 12.69
CA THR A 172 17.92 9.12 13.85
C THR A 172 16.42 9.19 13.63
N PHE A 173 15.63 8.82 14.65
CA PHE A 173 14.18 8.74 14.66
C PHE A 173 13.59 7.65 13.74
N SER A 174 14.30 6.56 13.57
CA SER A 174 13.81 5.36 12.90
C SER A 174 13.41 4.23 13.86
N GLY A 175 13.76 4.34 15.15
CA GLY A 175 13.35 3.41 16.18
C GLY A 175 11.82 3.40 16.41
N TYR A 176 11.29 2.26 16.88
CA TYR A 176 9.87 2.09 17.11
C TYR A 176 9.53 0.94 18.07
N ARG A 177 8.32 0.99 18.59
CA ARG A 177 7.68 -0.12 19.30
C ARG A 177 6.37 -0.45 18.61
N GLN A 178 6.19 -1.72 18.25
CA GLN A 178 5.02 -2.21 17.53
C GLN A 178 4.37 -3.37 18.26
N HIS A 179 3.05 -3.39 18.28
CA HIS A 179 2.23 -4.50 18.74
C HIS A 179 1.21 -4.86 17.66
N SER A 180 1.00 -6.17 17.46
CA SER A 180 -0.02 -6.66 16.54
C SER A 180 -0.80 -7.80 17.16
N LEU A 181 -2.11 -7.82 16.90
CA LEU A 181 -3.02 -8.87 17.33
C LEU A 181 -3.85 -9.33 16.13
N LEU A 182 -4.16 -10.63 16.11
CA LEU A 182 -5.14 -11.25 15.21
C LEU A 182 -6.00 -12.21 16.02
N GLY A 183 -7.30 -12.05 15.92
CA GLY A 183 -8.28 -13.04 16.34
C GLY A 183 -9.12 -13.47 15.14
N LYS A 184 -9.25 -14.76 14.91
CA LYS A 184 -10.06 -15.32 13.82
C LYS A 184 -10.87 -16.50 14.29
N ILE A 185 -12.16 -16.52 13.94
CA ILE A 185 -13.08 -17.62 14.16
C ILE A 185 -13.67 -17.99 12.80
N ARG A 186 -13.67 -19.27 12.47
CA ARG A 186 -14.26 -19.78 11.24
C ARG A 186 -15.21 -20.93 11.55
N TYR A 187 -16.30 -20.97 10.82
CA TYR A 187 -17.19 -22.12 10.73
C TYR A 187 -17.25 -22.58 9.28
N GLN A 188 -17.15 -23.88 9.06
CA GLN A 188 -17.20 -24.49 7.73
C GLN A 188 -18.13 -25.70 7.78
N SER A 189 -19.09 -25.76 6.85
CA SER A 189 -19.92 -26.94 6.55
C SER A 189 -19.98 -27.14 5.03
N ASP A 190 -20.74 -28.13 4.57
CA ASP A 190 -20.85 -28.45 3.15
C ASP A 190 -21.34 -27.25 2.30
N ALA A 191 -22.29 -26.49 2.81
CA ALA A 191 -22.90 -25.38 2.09
C ALA A 191 -22.55 -24.00 2.65
N HIS A 192 -22.04 -23.91 3.88
CA HIS A 192 -21.85 -22.64 4.56
C HIS A 192 -20.40 -22.49 5.05
N SER A 193 -19.82 -21.35 4.77
CA SER A 193 -18.57 -20.92 5.39
C SER A 193 -18.76 -19.53 5.99
N MET A 194 -18.39 -19.35 7.24
CA MET A 194 -18.42 -18.08 7.94
C MET A 194 -17.06 -17.80 8.58
N MET A 195 -16.52 -16.62 8.41
CA MET A 195 -15.28 -16.19 9.04
C MET A 195 -15.48 -14.81 9.68
N LEU A 196 -15.12 -14.70 10.95
CA LEU A 196 -14.98 -13.43 11.67
C LEU A 196 -13.51 -13.25 11.98
N SER A 197 -12.92 -12.14 11.51
CA SER A 197 -11.55 -11.76 11.83
C SER A 197 -11.49 -10.38 12.47
N HIS A 198 -10.54 -10.18 13.37
CA HIS A 198 -10.19 -8.89 13.94
C HIS A 198 -8.68 -8.75 14.02
N THR A 199 -8.16 -7.69 13.43
CA THR A 199 -6.75 -7.32 13.50
C THR A 199 -6.57 -6.00 14.24
N ARG A 200 -5.48 -5.89 14.98
CA ARG A 200 -5.01 -4.65 15.56
C ARG A 200 -3.52 -4.47 15.27
N TYR A 201 -3.16 -3.27 14.85
CA TYR A 201 -1.78 -2.81 14.69
C TYR A 201 -1.57 -1.53 15.50
N ASP A 202 -0.48 -1.44 16.24
CA ASP A 202 -0.13 -0.30 17.09
C ASP A 202 1.37 -0.01 16.91
N ASP A 203 1.72 1.20 16.47
CA ASP A 203 3.11 1.66 16.26
C ASP A 203 3.35 2.95 17.04
N GLN A 204 4.41 2.96 17.85
CA GLN A 204 4.80 4.11 18.65
C GLN A 204 6.29 4.38 18.46
N GLY A 205 6.64 5.65 18.39
CA GLY A 205 8.04 6.06 18.33
C GLY A 205 8.21 7.54 18.03
N ARG A 206 9.38 8.06 18.33
CA ARG A 206 9.74 9.41 17.94
C ARG A 206 10.14 9.41 16.48
N LYS A 207 9.53 10.28 15.69
CA LYS A 207 9.73 10.35 14.23
C LYS A 207 9.91 11.82 13.81
N PRO A 208 10.54 12.10 12.66
CA PRO A 208 10.49 13.44 12.10
C PRO A 208 9.03 13.76 11.75
N TRP A 209 8.65 15.02 11.89
CA TRP A 209 7.29 15.44 11.56
C TRP A 209 6.88 15.17 10.09
N ALA A 210 7.84 14.98 9.19
CA ALA A 210 7.65 14.57 7.80
C ALA A 210 8.38 13.23 7.57
N ASN A 211 7.76 12.12 7.98
CA ASN A 211 8.37 10.79 8.02
C ASN A 211 8.90 10.30 6.65
N ARG A 212 8.25 10.72 5.56
CA ARG A 212 8.63 10.34 4.19
C ARG A 212 9.73 11.22 3.58
N ARG A 213 10.28 12.21 4.29
CA ARG A 213 11.17 13.20 3.68
C ARG A 213 12.50 13.30 4.36
N GLY A 214 13.51 13.32 3.51
CA GLY A 214 14.88 13.64 3.89
C GLY A 214 15.50 12.60 4.81
N ALA A 215 16.81 12.40 4.69
CA ALA A 215 17.57 11.57 5.61
C ALA A 215 17.48 12.15 7.03
N MET A 216 17.70 13.46 7.13
CA MET A 216 17.65 14.21 8.40
C MET A 216 16.97 15.57 8.18
N PRO A 217 16.31 16.12 9.22
CA PRO A 217 15.83 17.50 9.16
C PRO A 217 17.03 18.44 8.94
N SER A 218 16.90 19.35 8.00
CA SER A 218 17.90 20.40 7.81
C SER A 218 17.98 21.26 9.08
N ILE A 219 19.10 21.19 9.78
CA ILE A 219 19.39 21.95 10.99
C ILE A 219 20.36 23.06 10.63
N SER A 220 19.86 24.29 10.62
CA SER A 220 20.69 25.49 10.39
C SER A 220 21.36 25.97 11.68
N ASP A 221 22.44 26.75 11.53
CA ASP A 221 23.12 27.40 12.66
C ASP A 221 22.15 28.25 13.50
N TYR A 222 21.17 28.89 12.85
CA TYR A 222 20.11 29.59 13.57
C TYR A 222 19.34 28.69 14.52
N LYS A 223 19.00 27.45 14.09
CA LYS A 223 18.32 26.49 14.95
C LYS A 223 19.24 25.98 16.07
N ILE A 224 20.52 25.72 15.78
CA ILE A 224 21.49 25.31 16.79
C ILE A 224 21.61 26.38 17.86
N ASN A 225 21.81 27.63 17.46
CA ASN A 225 21.93 28.76 18.39
C ASN A 225 20.63 28.96 19.21
N LYS A 226 19.48 28.76 18.56
CA LYS A 226 18.19 28.92 19.23
C LYS A 226 17.91 27.85 20.30
N TYR A 227 18.26 26.61 20.03
CA TYR A 227 17.98 25.46 20.90
C TYR A 227 19.19 25.09 21.80
N GLY A 228 20.33 25.76 21.65
CA GLY A 228 21.52 25.60 22.46
C GLY A 228 22.46 24.46 22.05
N SER A 229 21.99 23.52 21.22
CA SER A 229 22.84 22.45 20.65
C SER A 229 22.21 21.86 19.40
N TYR A 230 23.02 21.14 18.61
CA TYR A 230 22.55 20.39 17.45
C TYR A 230 21.48 19.36 17.84
N GLN A 231 21.73 18.58 18.89
CA GLN A 231 20.81 17.55 19.36
C GLN A 231 19.47 18.14 19.81
N ALA A 232 19.48 19.24 20.54
CA ALA A 232 18.24 19.93 20.94
C ALA A 232 17.47 20.50 19.75
N ALA A 233 18.17 20.99 18.72
CA ALA A 233 17.58 21.47 17.49
C ALA A 233 16.94 20.33 16.67
N VAL A 234 17.62 19.16 16.59
CA VAL A 234 17.09 17.95 15.97
C VAL A 234 15.84 17.48 16.71
N PHE A 235 15.90 17.37 18.04
CA PHE A 235 14.76 16.96 18.87
C PHE A 235 13.54 17.87 18.66
N ALA A 236 13.75 19.19 18.57
CA ALA A 236 12.67 20.15 18.33
C ALA A 236 11.96 20.00 16.95
N THR A 237 12.55 19.25 16.02
CA THR A 237 11.95 18.95 14.72
C THR A 237 11.22 17.61 14.69
N SER A 238 11.28 16.84 15.78
CA SER A 238 10.64 15.53 15.88
C SER A 238 9.23 15.62 16.47
N VAL A 239 8.51 14.51 16.41
CA VAL A 239 7.20 14.32 17.02
C VAL A 239 7.17 12.98 17.74
N ASP A 240 6.48 12.90 18.88
CA ASP A 240 6.00 11.63 19.37
C ASP A 240 4.85 11.18 18.50
N ASN A 241 5.00 10.04 17.87
CA ASN A 241 4.02 9.49 16.95
C ASN A 241 3.41 8.23 17.54
N HIS A 242 2.10 8.15 17.45
CA HIS A 242 1.32 6.98 17.80
C HIS A 242 0.33 6.70 16.69
N TYR A 243 0.44 5.55 16.06
CA TYR A 243 -0.45 5.08 15.01
C TYR A 243 -1.14 3.79 15.44
N ARG A 244 -2.44 3.69 15.21
CA ARG A 244 -3.25 2.49 15.47
C ARG A 244 -4.14 2.19 14.29
N GLU A 245 -4.28 0.92 13.98
CA GLU A 245 -5.23 0.42 13.00
C GLU A 245 -6.01 -0.76 13.59
N TYR A 246 -7.30 -0.77 13.35
CA TYR A 246 -8.22 -1.86 13.70
C TYR A 246 -8.98 -2.25 12.45
N THR A 247 -9.09 -3.55 12.18
CA THR A 247 -9.92 -4.06 11.10
C THR A 247 -10.70 -5.25 11.57
N SER A 248 -12.02 -5.19 11.42
CA SER A 248 -12.95 -6.29 11.73
C SER A 248 -13.70 -6.67 10.47
N THR A 249 -13.77 -7.96 10.17
CA THR A 249 -14.42 -8.45 8.95
C THR A 249 -15.26 -9.68 9.27
N LEU A 250 -16.48 -9.68 8.78
CA LEU A 250 -17.35 -10.84 8.66
C LEU A 250 -17.41 -11.24 7.18
N ASN A 251 -16.96 -12.44 6.86
CA ASN A 251 -17.14 -13.05 5.56
C ASN A 251 -18.11 -14.22 5.72
N TYR A 252 -19.13 -14.26 4.88
CA TYR A 252 -20.06 -15.38 4.79
C TYR A 252 -20.14 -15.85 3.35
N HIS A 253 -20.04 -17.15 3.14
CA HIS A 253 -20.12 -17.80 1.85
C HIS A 253 -21.16 -18.90 1.92
N TYR A 254 -22.14 -18.86 1.03
CA TYR A 254 -23.18 -19.84 0.87
C TYR A 254 -23.08 -20.43 -0.54
N GLN A 255 -22.73 -21.71 -0.60
CA GLN A 255 -22.55 -22.48 -1.83
C GLN A 255 -23.20 -23.86 -1.66
N PRO A 256 -24.52 -23.96 -1.85
CA PRO A 256 -25.23 -25.24 -1.85
C PRO A 256 -24.87 -26.02 -3.13
N PHE A 257 -25.32 -27.29 -3.20
CA PHE A 257 -25.22 -28.08 -4.44
C PHE A 257 -26.19 -27.55 -5.52
N ASN A 258 -25.91 -26.33 -6.01
CA ASN A 258 -26.73 -25.62 -7.00
C ASN A 258 -25.85 -24.68 -7.82
N ASP A 259 -25.78 -24.90 -9.12
CA ASP A 259 -24.90 -24.15 -10.05
C ASP A 259 -25.22 -22.65 -10.12
N ASN A 260 -26.42 -22.24 -9.71
CA ASN A 260 -26.85 -20.84 -9.76
C ASN A 260 -26.57 -20.06 -8.47
N ILE A 261 -26.07 -20.72 -7.41
CA ILE A 261 -25.92 -20.11 -6.09
C ILE A 261 -24.49 -20.32 -5.57
N ASP A 262 -23.66 -19.32 -5.74
CA ASP A 262 -22.41 -19.10 -5.01
C ASP A 262 -22.47 -17.66 -4.48
N THR A 263 -23.06 -17.50 -3.28
CA THR A 263 -23.34 -16.20 -2.69
C THR A 263 -22.29 -15.87 -1.64
N ARG A 264 -21.69 -14.69 -1.75
CA ARG A 264 -20.69 -14.19 -0.78
C ARG A 264 -21.13 -12.84 -0.24
N VAL A 265 -21.00 -12.70 1.08
CA VAL A 265 -21.24 -11.45 1.82
C VAL A 265 -19.99 -11.07 2.56
N VAL A 266 -19.57 -9.84 2.44
CA VAL A 266 -18.48 -9.25 3.24
C VAL A 266 -19.07 -8.03 3.96
N ILE A 267 -18.91 -7.98 5.28
CA ILE A 267 -19.18 -6.79 6.08
C ILE A 267 -17.91 -6.45 6.85
N ALA A 268 -17.43 -5.24 6.70
CA ALA A 268 -16.17 -4.85 7.32
C ALA A 268 -16.24 -3.46 7.95
N HIS A 269 -15.52 -3.31 9.03
CA HIS A 269 -15.24 -2.05 9.68
C HIS A 269 -13.73 -1.91 9.85
N SER A 270 -13.16 -0.84 9.33
CA SER A 270 -11.75 -0.50 9.53
C SER A 270 -11.61 0.91 10.08
N GLN A 271 -10.71 1.08 11.02
CA GLN A 271 -10.45 2.35 11.66
C GLN A 271 -8.96 2.52 11.88
N ASN A 272 -8.42 3.66 11.47
CA ASN A 272 -7.07 4.02 11.80
C ASN A 272 -7.01 5.39 12.47
N HIS A 273 -6.15 5.49 13.47
CA HIS A 273 -5.94 6.69 14.24
C HIS A 273 -4.46 7.00 14.26
N ARG A 274 -4.14 8.22 13.97
CA ARG A 274 -2.83 8.76 14.16
C ARG A 274 -2.87 9.95 15.09
N TYR A 275 -2.06 9.89 16.13
CA TYR A 275 -1.76 10.99 17.03
C TYR A 275 -0.28 11.32 16.95
N TRP A 276 0.04 12.59 16.94
CA TRP A 276 1.39 13.06 17.18
C TRP A 276 1.42 14.30 18.07
N GLU A 277 2.51 14.41 18.80
CA GLU A 277 2.77 15.54 19.67
C GLU A 277 4.17 16.11 19.42
N ARG A 278 4.23 17.43 19.28
CA ARG A 278 5.51 18.16 19.16
C ARG A 278 6.04 18.52 20.54
N PRO A 279 7.37 18.53 20.74
CA PRO A 279 7.96 19.08 21.95
C PRO A 279 7.53 20.53 22.16
N ASP A 280 7.33 20.94 23.41
CA ASP A 280 6.98 22.33 23.78
C ASP A 280 8.01 23.35 23.27
N SER A 281 9.28 22.94 23.16
CA SER A 281 10.37 23.73 22.59
C SER A 281 10.22 23.99 21.10
N THR A 282 9.29 23.29 20.40
CA THR A 282 9.13 23.44 18.95
C THR A 282 8.65 24.85 18.62
N TYR A 283 9.53 25.64 18.04
CA TYR A 283 9.14 26.91 17.42
C TYR A 283 9.24 26.78 15.91
N GLN A 284 8.10 26.82 15.26
CA GLN A 284 8.06 26.89 13.80
C GLN A 284 7.06 27.96 13.39
N SER A 285 7.39 28.72 12.36
CA SER A 285 6.50 29.75 11.82
C SER A 285 5.12 29.21 11.42
N TYR A 286 5.04 27.94 11.05
CA TYR A 286 3.79 27.25 10.72
C TYR A 286 2.86 27.09 11.93
N ILE A 287 3.40 26.85 13.15
CA ILE A 287 2.59 26.75 14.37
C ILE A 287 2.09 28.14 14.76
N THR A 288 2.97 29.13 14.75
CA THR A 288 2.62 30.51 15.07
C THR A 288 1.69 31.16 14.03
N SER A 289 1.71 30.70 12.79
CA SER A 289 0.77 31.13 11.74
C SER A 289 -0.59 30.42 11.82
N GLY A 290 -0.73 29.39 12.67
CA GLY A 290 -1.95 28.59 12.80
C GLY A 290 -2.14 27.55 11.70
N GLN A 291 -1.11 27.25 10.94
CA GLN A 291 -1.17 26.25 9.89
C GLN A 291 -1.09 24.82 10.45
N TYR A 292 -0.34 24.64 11.54
CA TYR A 292 -0.16 23.36 12.26
C TYR A 292 -0.43 23.52 13.75
N GLY A 293 -0.69 22.41 14.45
CA GLY A 293 -0.82 22.37 15.90
C GLY A 293 0.37 21.74 16.60
N HIS A 294 0.40 21.81 17.92
CA HIS A 294 1.33 21.08 18.76
C HIS A 294 0.92 19.62 18.86
N GLN A 295 -0.38 19.37 19.00
CA GLN A 295 -0.98 18.05 18.94
C GLN A 295 -1.82 17.93 17.66
N VAL A 296 -1.76 16.77 17.03
CA VAL A 296 -2.47 16.50 15.77
C VAL A 296 -3.13 15.13 15.86
N TRP A 297 -4.38 15.07 15.50
CA TRP A 297 -5.19 13.85 15.36
C TRP A 297 -5.67 13.75 13.92
N LEU A 298 -5.48 12.60 13.32
CA LEU A 298 -6.02 12.24 12.02
C LEU A 298 -6.55 10.82 12.08
N SER A 299 -7.80 10.62 11.69
CA SER A 299 -8.41 9.30 11.64
C SER A 299 -9.19 9.11 10.34
N TYR A 300 -9.25 7.86 9.92
CA TYR A 300 -10.19 7.34 8.94
C TYR A 300 -11.00 6.24 9.60
N GLU A 301 -12.30 6.27 9.38
CA GLU A 301 -13.21 5.20 9.73
C GLU A 301 -13.97 4.78 8.48
N ARG A 302 -14.05 3.46 8.24
CA ARG A 302 -14.72 2.91 7.07
C ARG A 302 -15.66 1.80 7.46
N TRP A 303 -16.87 1.89 6.95
CA TRP A 303 -17.80 0.78 6.87
C TRP A 303 -17.90 0.30 5.44
N PHE A 304 -17.84 -1.00 5.23
CA PHE A 304 -17.90 -1.61 3.93
C PHE A 304 -18.84 -2.81 3.95
N ALA A 305 -19.66 -2.93 2.92
CA ALA A 305 -20.48 -4.11 2.65
C ALA A 305 -20.36 -4.50 1.18
N GLU A 306 -20.23 -5.79 0.91
CA GLU A 306 -20.23 -6.39 -0.43
C GLU A 306 -21.15 -7.60 -0.44
N LEU A 307 -21.98 -7.71 -1.45
CA LEU A 307 -22.78 -8.90 -1.78
C LEU A 307 -22.47 -9.29 -3.22
N THR A 308 -22.11 -10.54 -3.44
CA THR A 308 -21.97 -11.12 -4.79
C THR A 308 -22.66 -12.45 -4.88
N ASN A 309 -23.17 -12.80 -6.06
CA ASN A 309 -23.60 -14.15 -6.40
C ASN A 309 -23.01 -14.54 -7.76
N THR A 310 -22.48 -15.73 -7.87
CA THR A 310 -22.00 -16.33 -9.11
C THR A 310 -22.94 -17.47 -9.50
N SER A 311 -23.34 -17.51 -10.77
CA SER A 311 -24.23 -18.52 -11.36
C SER A 311 -23.56 -19.12 -12.59
N HIS A 312 -23.57 -20.43 -12.73
CA HIS A 312 -23.12 -21.17 -13.90
C HIS A 312 -24.33 -21.51 -14.79
N ILE A 313 -24.43 -20.94 -15.98
CA ILE A 313 -25.55 -21.11 -16.90
C ILE A 313 -25.02 -21.49 -18.29
N GLY A 314 -25.02 -22.77 -18.60
CA GLY A 314 -24.40 -23.27 -19.82
C GLY A 314 -22.90 -22.98 -19.84
N ASP A 315 -22.43 -22.27 -20.87
CA ASP A 315 -21.01 -21.89 -21.03
C ASP A 315 -20.68 -20.53 -20.38
N HIS A 316 -21.57 -20.01 -19.52
CA HIS A 316 -21.42 -18.73 -18.84
C HIS A 316 -21.24 -18.90 -17.33
N GLU A 317 -20.27 -18.16 -16.76
CA GLU A 317 -20.11 -17.92 -15.33
C GLU A 317 -20.44 -16.45 -15.06
N ILE A 318 -21.67 -16.20 -14.59
CA ILE A 318 -22.18 -14.84 -14.40
C ILE A 318 -22.10 -14.47 -12.93
N MET A 319 -21.32 -13.42 -12.62
CA MET A 319 -21.26 -12.82 -11.29
C MET A 319 -22.00 -11.49 -11.29
N VAL A 320 -22.94 -11.32 -10.37
CA VAL A 320 -23.59 -10.04 -10.06
C VAL A 320 -23.19 -9.60 -8.66
N GLY A 321 -23.07 -8.28 -8.44
CA GLY A 321 -22.69 -7.81 -7.13
C GLY A 321 -23.06 -6.36 -6.86
N ALA A 322 -23.05 -6.03 -5.57
CA ALA A 322 -23.23 -4.69 -5.05
C ALA A 322 -22.23 -4.42 -3.93
N GLN A 323 -21.76 -3.18 -3.84
CA GLN A 323 -20.85 -2.70 -2.79
C GLN A 323 -21.36 -1.36 -2.24
N TYR A 324 -21.19 -1.17 -0.95
CA TYR A 324 -21.38 0.11 -0.30
C TYR A 324 -20.21 0.38 0.64
N GLN A 325 -19.65 1.58 0.58
CA GLN A 325 -18.63 2.06 1.49
C GLN A 325 -19.00 3.44 2.00
N ASN A 326 -18.92 3.62 3.32
CA ASN A 326 -18.88 4.95 3.95
C ASN A 326 -17.50 5.15 4.56
N GLN A 327 -16.85 6.27 4.24
CA GLN A 327 -15.56 6.66 4.78
C GLN A 327 -15.64 8.03 5.42
N ASP A 328 -15.39 8.08 6.72
CA ASP A 328 -15.24 9.31 7.48
C ASP A 328 -13.76 9.63 7.65
N ARG A 329 -13.38 10.86 7.37
CA ARG A 329 -12.05 11.40 7.61
C ARG A 329 -12.16 12.55 8.61
N ASN A 330 -11.50 12.41 9.76
CA ASN A 330 -11.48 13.42 10.81
C ASN A 330 -10.06 13.88 11.07
N SER A 331 -9.85 15.19 10.96
CA SER A 331 -8.56 15.82 11.22
C SER A 331 -8.76 17.02 12.12
N HIS A 332 -8.02 17.10 13.19
CA HIS A 332 -7.99 18.27 14.05
C HIS A 332 -6.64 18.43 14.74
N VAL A 333 -6.36 19.64 15.16
CA VAL A 333 -5.15 20.00 15.87
C VAL A 333 -5.50 20.79 17.13
N TYR A 334 -4.60 20.72 18.10
CA TYR A 334 -4.55 21.67 19.20
C TYR A 334 -3.28 22.51 19.11
N ASN A 335 -3.45 23.84 19.14
CA ASN A 335 -2.36 24.79 19.12
C ASN A 335 -2.42 25.67 20.38
N HIS A 336 -1.56 25.40 21.34
CA HIS A 336 -1.57 26.11 22.62
C HIS A 336 -1.26 27.61 22.47
N THR A 337 -0.63 28.06 21.37
CA THR A 337 -0.44 29.48 21.07
C THR A 337 -1.76 30.23 20.95
N TYR A 338 -2.84 29.53 20.60
CA TYR A 338 -4.17 30.08 20.40
C TYR A 338 -5.18 29.73 21.49
N ARG A 339 -4.74 29.18 22.63
CA ARG A 339 -5.60 28.73 23.75
C ARG A 339 -6.57 29.76 24.27
N ASN A 340 -6.30 31.05 24.05
CA ASN A 340 -7.13 32.18 24.52
C ASN A 340 -7.64 33.01 23.34
N ARG A 341 -7.80 32.45 22.15
CA ARG A 341 -8.30 33.12 20.94
C ARG A 341 -9.60 32.50 20.47
N PRO A 342 -10.79 33.05 20.80
CA PRO A 342 -12.09 32.51 20.40
C PRO A 342 -12.23 32.36 18.86
N ALA A 343 -11.71 33.31 18.07
CA ALA A 343 -11.72 33.26 16.60
C ALA A 343 -10.93 32.05 16.03
N LYS A 344 -10.03 31.48 16.83
CA LYS A 344 -9.29 30.24 16.55
C LYS A 344 -9.85 29.05 17.33
N ASN A 345 -11.11 29.11 17.78
CA ASN A 345 -11.74 28.10 18.62
C ASN A 345 -10.85 27.68 19.80
N ASN A 346 -10.22 28.66 20.47
CA ASN A 346 -9.30 28.45 21.59
C ASN A 346 -8.18 27.43 21.33
N GLY A 347 -7.71 27.36 20.10
CA GLY A 347 -6.63 26.51 19.66
C GLY A 347 -7.03 25.18 19.03
N TYR A 348 -8.31 24.82 19.03
CA TYR A 348 -8.82 23.59 18.40
C TYR A 348 -9.38 23.90 17.01
N TYR A 349 -8.78 23.36 15.95
CA TYR A 349 -9.21 23.60 14.57
C TYR A 349 -8.78 22.48 13.64
N THR A 350 -9.39 22.44 12.46
CA THR A 350 -8.98 21.56 11.36
C THR A 350 -7.84 22.23 10.56
N PRO A 351 -6.70 21.55 10.33
CA PRO A 351 -5.65 22.12 9.49
C PRO A 351 -6.18 22.33 8.06
N ASN A 352 -5.87 23.46 7.47
CA ASN A 352 -6.40 23.82 6.14
C ASN A 352 -5.99 22.85 5.01
N PHE A 353 -4.86 22.18 5.15
CA PHE A 353 -4.33 21.22 4.18
C PHE A 353 -4.70 19.76 4.51
N GLU A 354 -5.42 19.51 5.59
CA GLU A 354 -5.93 18.20 6.01
C GLU A 354 -7.41 18.35 6.42
N PRO A 355 -8.33 18.56 5.47
CA PRO A 355 -9.74 18.77 5.77
C PRO A 355 -10.39 17.53 6.37
N SER A 356 -11.46 17.72 7.12
CA SER A 356 -12.38 16.67 7.53
C SER A 356 -13.52 16.54 6.54
N GLY A 357 -14.06 15.34 6.38
CA GLY A 357 -15.18 15.08 5.47
C GLY A 357 -15.59 13.62 5.43
N GLU A 358 -16.69 13.37 4.74
CA GLU A 358 -17.27 12.06 4.52
C GLU A 358 -17.31 11.76 3.01
N GLN A 359 -17.05 10.51 2.63
CA GLN A 359 -17.23 10.02 1.27
C GLN A 359 -17.99 8.70 1.27
N GLN A 360 -19.13 8.68 0.60
CA GLN A 360 -19.99 7.53 0.40
C GLN A 360 -19.85 7.03 -1.02
N THR A 361 -19.67 5.72 -1.20
CA THR A 361 -19.56 5.06 -2.50
C THR A 361 -20.55 3.91 -2.57
N ALA A 362 -21.46 3.95 -3.51
CA ALA A 362 -22.36 2.85 -3.84
C ALA A 362 -22.04 2.35 -5.26
N SER A 363 -21.94 1.03 -5.42
CA SER A 363 -21.60 0.42 -6.70
C SER A 363 -22.42 -0.82 -6.96
N VAL A 364 -22.78 -1.05 -8.21
CA VAL A 364 -23.35 -2.30 -8.69
C VAL A 364 -22.57 -2.77 -9.91
N PHE A 365 -22.42 -4.08 -10.07
CA PHE A 365 -21.63 -4.63 -11.16
C PHE A 365 -22.13 -5.99 -11.60
N VAL A 366 -21.83 -6.30 -12.84
CA VAL A 366 -22.01 -7.62 -13.46
C VAL A 366 -20.72 -8.00 -14.18
N GLN A 367 -20.37 -9.27 -14.12
CA GLN A 367 -19.29 -9.87 -14.89
C GLN A 367 -19.81 -11.17 -15.49
N ASP A 368 -19.55 -11.39 -16.76
CA ASP A 368 -19.79 -12.65 -17.45
C ASP A 368 -18.43 -13.19 -17.94
N LYS A 369 -18.14 -14.42 -17.56
CA LYS A 369 -17.06 -15.20 -18.10
C LYS A 369 -17.66 -16.24 -19.03
N TYR A 370 -17.53 -16.01 -20.33
CA TYR A 370 -18.09 -16.84 -21.38
C TYR A 370 -17.01 -17.74 -22.01
N PHE A 371 -17.19 -19.03 -21.86
CA PHE A 371 -16.33 -20.06 -22.47
C PHE A 371 -16.77 -20.29 -23.90
N ILE A 372 -16.25 -19.49 -24.86
CA ILE A 372 -16.57 -19.56 -26.28
C ILE A 372 -16.19 -20.92 -26.85
N THR A 373 -15.04 -21.42 -26.46
CA THR A 373 -14.58 -22.80 -26.66
C THR A 373 -13.83 -23.24 -25.38
N PRO A 374 -13.48 -24.51 -25.21
CA PRO A 374 -12.67 -24.96 -24.07
C PRO A 374 -11.34 -24.19 -23.93
N ASP A 375 -10.79 -23.66 -25.04
CA ASP A 375 -9.51 -22.97 -25.07
C ASP A 375 -9.65 -21.43 -25.16
N LEU A 376 -10.88 -20.90 -25.31
CA LEU A 376 -11.11 -19.48 -25.53
C LEU A 376 -12.19 -18.93 -24.58
N GLU A 377 -11.76 -18.07 -23.65
CA GLU A 377 -12.61 -17.40 -22.68
C GLU A 377 -12.72 -15.89 -22.97
N LEU A 378 -13.91 -15.37 -22.96
CA LEU A 378 -14.20 -13.94 -22.96
C LEU A 378 -14.75 -13.54 -21.58
N THR A 379 -14.01 -12.70 -20.86
CA THR A 379 -14.54 -12.07 -19.64
C THR A 379 -14.97 -10.64 -19.96
N ALA A 380 -16.25 -10.32 -19.77
CA ALA A 380 -16.79 -8.97 -19.90
C ALA A 380 -17.41 -8.51 -18.59
N SER A 381 -17.18 -7.28 -18.19
CA SER A 381 -17.82 -6.73 -16.99
C SER A 381 -18.22 -5.28 -17.16
N LEU A 382 -19.24 -4.89 -16.40
CA LEU A 382 -19.73 -3.52 -16.34
C LEU A 382 -20.02 -3.18 -14.89
N ARG A 383 -19.45 -2.07 -14.42
CA ARG A 383 -19.66 -1.52 -13.09
C ARG A 383 -20.20 -0.10 -13.16
N TYR A 384 -21.19 0.22 -12.34
CA TYR A 384 -21.67 1.57 -12.11
C TYR A 384 -21.30 2.02 -10.71
N ASN A 385 -20.81 3.26 -10.59
CA ASN A 385 -20.45 3.88 -9.32
C ASN A 385 -21.20 5.19 -9.13
N HIS A 386 -21.67 5.40 -7.90
CA HIS A 386 -22.16 6.68 -7.41
C HIS A 386 -21.38 7.06 -6.14
N ILE A 387 -20.67 8.20 -6.19
CA ILE A 387 -19.81 8.69 -5.11
C ILE A 387 -20.32 10.05 -4.66
N ARG A 388 -20.63 10.18 -3.37
CA ARG A 388 -21.02 11.45 -2.73
C ARG A 388 -19.95 11.82 -1.72
N SER A 389 -19.39 13.04 -1.85
CA SER A 389 -18.39 13.59 -0.97
C SER A 389 -18.94 14.84 -0.29
N GLN A 390 -18.68 15.01 1.00
CA GLN A 390 -19.09 16.17 1.78
C GLN A 390 -17.97 16.57 2.74
N GLY A 391 -17.60 17.85 2.71
CA GLY A 391 -16.63 18.42 3.66
C GLY A 391 -17.28 18.78 4.98
N VAL A 392 -16.48 18.81 6.04
CA VAL A 392 -16.86 19.31 7.36
C VAL A 392 -16.26 20.70 7.54
N PRO A 393 -17.09 21.75 7.79
CA PRO A 393 -16.60 23.09 8.04
C PRO A 393 -15.61 23.14 9.21
N ASN A 394 -14.63 24.03 9.11
CA ASN A 394 -13.65 24.21 10.17
C ASN A 394 -14.32 24.77 11.44
N PRO A 395 -14.08 24.17 12.64
CA PRO A 395 -14.66 24.67 13.88
C PRO A 395 -14.12 26.06 14.30
N ALA A 396 -12.98 26.48 13.76
CA ALA A 396 -12.44 27.83 14.01
C ALA A 396 -12.98 28.84 12.98
N PRO A 397 -13.71 29.89 13.39
CA PRO A 397 -14.31 30.85 12.48
C PRO A 397 -13.32 31.49 11.49
N ASP A 398 -12.12 31.80 11.94
CA ASP A 398 -11.08 32.40 11.09
C ASP A 398 -10.66 31.53 9.89
N TYR A 399 -10.91 30.22 9.96
CA TYR A 399 -10.56 29.27 8.92
C TYR A 399 -11.76 28.80 8.08
N ASN A 400 -12.94 29.41 8.31
CA ASN A 400 -14.18 29.04 7.63
C ASN A 400 -14.83 30.28 7.02
N ASP A 401 -14.10 30.94 6.12
CA ASP A 401 -14.52 32.20 5.49
C ASP A 401 -15.10 31.93 4.08
N PRO A 402 -16.43 31.96 3.90
CA PRO A 402 -17.06 31.73 2.61
C PRO A 402 -16.75 32.83 1.59
N SER A 403 -16.34 34.02 2.03
CA SER A 403 -16.03 35.14 1.11
C SER A 403 -14.81 34.87 0.23
N VAL A 404 -13.96 33.93 0.62
CA VAL A 404 -12.80 33.48 -0.17
C VAL A 404 -13.05 32.15 -0.90
N GLY A 405 -14.31 31.67 -0.93
CA GLY A 405 -14.69 30.48 -1.70
C GLY A 405 -14.52 29.16 -0.95
N HIS A 406 -14.53 29.18 0.40
CA HIS A 406 -14.59 27.95 1.19
C HIS A 406 -16.00 27.36 1.10
N ASP A 407 -16.13 26.25 0.44
CA ASP A 407 -17.40 25.53 0.23
C ASP A 407 -17.23 24.05 0.62
N TYR A 408 -17.95 23.63 1.64
CA TYR A 408 -17.94 22.28 2.20
C TYR A 408 -19.21 21.50 1.85
N SER A 409 -20.08 22.04 0.99
CA SER A 409 -21.31 21.37 0.58
C SER A 409 -21.01 20.07 -0.17
N ALA A 410 -22.00 19.18 -0.20
CA ALA A 410 -21.86 17.90 -0.88
C ALA A 410 -21.68 18.06 -2.40
N ILE A 411 -20.92 17.14 -2.99
CA ILE A 411 -20.77 16.97 -4.43
C ILE A 411 -20.87 15.48 -4.76
N SER A 412 -21.49 15.17 -5.90
CA SER A 412 -21.62 13.79 -6.35
C SER A 412 -20.93 13.59 -7.69
N HIS A 413 -20.28 12.44 -7.82
CA HIS A 413 -19.68 11.96 -9.07
C HIS A 413 -20.22 10.59 -9.37
N GLN A 414 -20.38 10.26 -10.65
CA GLN A 414 -20.90 8.95 -11.08
C GLN A 414 -20.28 8.53 -12.40
N GLY A 415 -20.29 7.23 -12.68
CA GLY A 415 -19.85 6.73 -13.98
C GLY A 415 -19.92 5.22 -14.13
N TRP A 416 -19.78 4.80 -15.37
CA TRP A 416 -19.72 3.40 -15.78
C TRP A 416 -18.29 3.01 -16.07
N GLU A 417 -17.93 1.79 -15.69
CA GLU A 417 -16.60 1.21 -15.89
C GLU A 417 -16.72 -0.14 -16.64
N PRO A 418 -16.70 -0.12 -17.97
CA PRO A 418 -16.63 -1.34 -18.77
C PRO A 418 -15.23 -1.94 -18.74
N ARG A 419 -15.15 -3.27 -18.69
CA ARG A 419 -13.90 -4.04 -18.80
C ARG A 419 -14.15 -5.25 -19.70
N VAL A 420 -13.15 -5.62 -20.49
CA VAL A 420 -13.18 -6.81 -21.33
C VAL A 420 -11.81 -7.47 -21.34
N ALA A 421 -11.76 -8.78 -21.25
CA ALA A 421 -10.54 -9.57 -21.40
C ALA A 421 -10.82 -10.80 -22.24
N LEU A 422 -9.89 -11.14 -23.11
CA LEU A 422 -9.85 -12.36 -23.90
C LEU A 422 -8.68 -13.20 -23.42
N THR A 423 -8.94 -14.42 -23.04
CA THR A 423 -7.92 -15.40 -22.64
C THR A 423 -7.96 -16.57 -23.61
N TYR A 424 -6.82 -16.92 -24.20
CA TYR A 424 -6.72 -17.99 -25.19
C TYR A 424 -5.61 -18.97 -24.82
N ASP A 425 -5.97 -20.21 -24.58
CA ASP A 425 -5.05 -21.30 -24.36
C ASP A 425 -4.52 -21.79 -25.73
N VAL A 426 -3.37 -21.25 -26.15
CA VAL A 426 -2.69 -21.59 -27.43
C VAL A 426 -2.28 -23.07 -27.45
N SER A 427 -1.97 -23.58 -26.27
CA SER A 427 -1.64 -24.98 -26.01
C SER A 427 -1.91 -25.32 -24.55
N ALA A 428 -1.77 -26.56 -24.15
CA ALA A 428 -1.88 -26.98 -22.76
C ALA A 428 -0.88 -26.29 -21.81
N SER A 429 0.18 -25.67 -22.35
CA SER A 429 1.21 -24.98 -21.58
C SER A 429 1.20 -23.48 -21.74
N THR A 430 0.63 -22.95 -22.81
CA THR A 430 0.80 -21.56 -23.24
C THR A 430 -0.53 -20.84 -23.31
N GLN A 431 -0.67 -19.73 -22.57
CA GLN A 431 -1.86 -18.89 -22.54
C GLN A 431 -1.55 -17.46 -22.95
N LEU A 432 -2.37 -16.90 -23.81
CA LEU A 432 -2.40 -15.47 -24.17
C LEU A 432 -3.57 -14.78 -23.51
N LYS A 433 -3.36 -13.54 -23.07
CA LYS A 433 -4.41 -12.69 -22.52
C LYS A 433 -4.31 -11.28 -23.11
N ALA A 434 -5.42 -10.77 -23.60
CA ALA A 434 -5.55 -9.36 -23.96
C ALA A 434 -6.69 -8.76 -23.13
N ALA A 435 -6.46 -7.59 -22.52
CA ALA A 435 -7.48 -6.95 -21.70
C ALA A 435 -7.53 -5.44 -21.92
N TYR A 436 -8.73 -4.91 -21.81
CA TYR A 436 -9.03 -3.49 -21.77
C TYR A 436 -9.90 -3.18 -20.57
N ALA A 437 -9.60 -2.09 -19.87
CA ALA A 437 -10.42 -1.57 -18.81
C ALA A 437 -10.57 -0.06 -18.94
N TYR A 438 -11.77 0.44 -18.73
CA TYR A 438 -12.03 1.84 -18.52
C TYR A 438 -12.44 2.02 -17.05
N GLY A 439 -11.71 2.89 -16.35
CA GLY A 439 -11.90 3.16 -14.93
C GLY A 439 -12.09 4.64 -14.64
N MET A 440 -12.65 4.95 -13.47
CA MET A 440 -12.82 6.30 -12.97
C MET A 440 -12.29 6.42 -11.54
N LYS A 441 -11.78 7.61 -11.19
CA LYS A 441 -11.41 7.99 -9.82
C LYS A 441 -12.10 9.31 -9.48
N ALA A 442 -12.96 9.31 -8.46
CA ALA A 442 -13.52 10.54 -7.95
C ALA A 442 -12.46 11.30 -7.13
N PRO A 443 -12.52 12.65 -7.11
CA PRO A 443 -11.68 13.43 -6.23
C PRO A 443 -11.88 13.03 -4.76
N THR A 444 -10.79 13.00 -4.01
CA THR A 444 -10.80 12.68 -2.57
C THR A 444 -11.25 13.89 -1.73
N ILE A 445 -11.52 13.65 -0.44
CA ILE A 445 -11.82 14.73 0.51
C ILE A 445 -10.69 15.77 0.55
N ASP A 446 -9.42 15.33 0.52
CA ASP A 446 -8.28 16.24 0.45
C ASP A 446 -8.28 17.09 -0.81
N GLU A 447 -8.54 16.48 -1.96
CA GLU A 447 -8.54 17.18 -3.24
C GLU A 447 -9.69 18.20 -3.35
N LEU A 448 -10.88 17.88 -2.82
CA LEU A 448 -12.05 18.75 -2.89
C LEU A 448 -12.03 19.90 -1.90
N TYR A 449 -11.60 19.67 -0.65
CA TYR A 449 -11.85 20.58 0.46
C TYR A 449 -10.60 21.19 1.09
N THR A 450 -9.38 20.86 0.61
CA THR A 450 -8.17 21.55 1.04
C THR A 450 -8.23 23.03 0.66
N VAL A 451 -8.05 23.89 1.67
CA VAL A 451 -7.96 25.35 1.54
C VAL A 451 -6.62 25.79 2.08
N GLN A 452 -5.63 25.96 1.23
CA GLN A 452 -4.28 26.26 1.68
C GLN A 452 -3.94 27.75 1.65
N TYR A 453 -3.30 28.21 2.72
CA TYR A 453 -2.69 29.53 2.74
C TYR A 453 -1.28 29.46 2.14
N ALA A 454 -1.09 30.06 0.96
CA ALA A 454 0.25 30.36 0.48
C ALA A 454 0.67 31.71 1.05
N LYS A 455 1.51 31.74 2.10
CA LYS A 455 2.04 32.92 2.78
C LYS A 455 1.00 34.03 3.04
N ALA A 456 0.68 34.25 4.28
CA ALA A 456 -0.03 35.34 4.98
C ALA A 456 -1.14 36.16 4.27
N SER A 457 -1.19 36.26 2.96
CA SER A 457 -2.15 37.09 2.21
C SER A 457 -2.87 36.38 1.07
N LYS A 458 -2.67 35.07 0.88
CA LYS A 458 -3.13 34.34 -0.31
C LYS A 458 -3.84 33.06 0.12
N ARG A 459 -5.16 33.01 -0.07
CA ARG A 459 -6.02 31.89 0.30
C ARG A 459 -6.50 31.19 -0.98
N ALA A 460 -6.25 29.89 -1.11
CA ALA A 460 -6.89 29.06 -2.13
C ALA A 460 -8.27 28.62 -1.62
N SER A 461 -9.24 28.52 -2.51
CA SER A 461 -10.58 28.03 -2.21
C SER A 461 -10.67 26.50 -2.25
N SER A 462 -11.82 25.96 -1.86
CA SER A 462 -12.20 24.56 -2.12
C SER A 462 -12.22 24.30 -3.64
N SER A 463 -11.80 23.12 -4.06
CA SER A 463 -11.68 22.74 -5.49
C SER A 463 -12.97 22.08 -5.95
N ARG A 464 -14.01 22.87 -6.13
CA ARG A 464 -15.38 22.40 -6.45
C ARG A 464 -15.60 22.04 -7.92
N ASP A 465 -14.69 22.45 -8.79
CA ASP A 465 -14.70 22.29 -10.23
C ASP A 465 -13.98 21.01 -10.70
N LEU A 466 -13.49 20.20 -9.77
CA LEU A 466 -12.79 18.96 -10.10
C LEU A 466 -13.72 17.93 -10.77
N SER A 467 -13.29 17.48 -11.93
CA SER A 467 -13.87 16.34 -12.64
C SER A 467 -13.24 15.04 -12.19
N VAL A 468 -13.91 13.92 -12.47
CA VAL A 468 -13.31 12.59 -12.24
C VAL A 468 -12.11 12.35 -13.14
N THR A 469 -11.05 11.79 -12.58
CA THR A 469 -9.94 11.23 -13.36
C THR A 469 -10.42 9.95 -14.04
N ARG A 470 -10.02 9.69 -15.27
CA ARG A 470 -10.37 8.50 -16.04
C ARG A 470 -9.12 7.82 -16.58
N ILE A 471 -9.19 6.51 -16.73
CA ILE A 471 -8.12 5.70 -17.30
C ILE A 471 -8.66 4.81 -18.41
N ASN A 472 -7.90 4.70 -19.50
CA ASN A 472 -7.97 3.62 -20.46
C ASN A 472 -6.72 2.74 -20.24
N ALA A 473 -6.93 1.53 -19.74
CA ALA A 473 -5.88 0.59 -19.41
C ALA A 473 -5.90 -0.59 -20.38
N TYR A 474 -4.77 -0.86 -21.01
CA TYR A 474 -4.58 -1.97 -21.96
C TYR A 474 -3.52 -2.90 -21.39
N LEU A 475 -3.74 -4.20 -21.53
CA LEU A 475 -2.83 -5.24 -21.09
C LEU A 475 -2.75 -6.33 -22.17
N LEU A 476 -1.53 -6.78 -22.46
CA LEU A 476 -1.25 -7.98 -23.25
C LEU A 476 -0.33 -8.88 -22.42
N GLY A 477 -0.74 -10.10 -22.16
CA GLY A 477 -0.01 -11.07 -21.35
C GLY A 477 0.23 -12.36 -22.09
N LEU A 478 1.40 -12.96 -21.85
CA LEU A 478 1.77 -14.31 -22.27
C LEU A 478 2.24 -15.05 -21.04
N SER A 479 1.68 -16.22 -20.76
CA SER A 479 2.20 -17.15 -19.75
C SER A 479 2.48 -18.51 -20.38
N ASP A 480 3.56 -19.15 -19.96
CA ASP A 480 3.96 -20.46 -20.44
C ASP A 480 4.49 -21.29 -19.26
N THR A 481 4.00 -22.53 -19.14
CA THR A 481 4.41 -23.44 -18.06
C THR A 481 4.67 -24.82 -18.66
N ARG A 482 5.92 -25.26 -18.58
CA ARG A 482 6.39 -26.52 -19.22
C ARG A 482 7.17 -27.36 -18.25
N GLN A 483 7.17 -28.66 -18.53
CA GLN A 483 8.02 -29.64 -17.87
C GLN A 483 9.01 -30.23 -18.89
N ASN A 484 10.18 -30.67 -18.43
CA ASN A 484 11.20 -31.31 -19.23
C ASN A 484 11.69 -30.43 -20.40
N VAL A 485 11.99 -29.13 -20.12
CA VAL A 485 12.41 -28.15 -21.14
C VAL A 485 13.90 -28.23 -21.43
N LEU A 486 14.74 -28.19 -20.38
CA LEU A 486 16.19 -28.24 -20.46
C LEU A 486 16.72 -29.63 -20.10
N THR A 487 16.05 -30.30 -19.15
CA THR A 487 16.43 -31.65 -18.70
C THR A 487 15.19 -32.35 -18.10
N GLU A 488 15.28 -33.67 -18.00
CA GLU A 488 14.22 -34.48 -17.41
C GLU A 488 13.96 -34.10 -15.94
N GLY A 489 12.69 -33.88 -15.59
CA GLY A 489 12.25 -33.51 -14.24
C GLY A 489 12.32 -32.02 -13.94
N ASP A 490 12.67 -31.16 -14.90
CA ASP A 490 12.59 -29.72 -14.70
C ASP A 490 11.17 -29.17 -14.88
N HIS A 491 10.93 -28.02 -14.27
CA HIS A 491 9.69 -27.26 -14.40
C HIS A 491 10.04 -25.78 -14.65
N LEU A 492 9.56 -25.23 -15.78
CA LEU A 492 9.73 -23.83 -16.16
C LEU A 492 8.36 -23.16 -16.23
N SER A 493 8.21 -22.04 -15.51
CA SER A 493 7.08 -21.13 -15.66
C SER A 493 7.58 -19.75 -16.01
N SER A 494 7.03 -19.15 -17.05
CA SER A 494 7.38 -17.81 -17.51
C SER A 494 6.13 -16.99 -17.77
N GLU A 495 6.22 -15.70 -17.51
CA GLU A 495 5.14 -14.74 -17.78
C GLU A 495 5.74 -13.42 -18.28
N VAL A 496 5.12 -12.85 -19.31
CA VAL A 496 5.42 -11.51 -19.79
C VAL A 496 4.11 -10.74 -19.86
N THR A 497 4.07 -9.57 -19.28
CA THR A 497 2.93 -8.64 -19.33
C THR A 497 3.40 -7.31 -19.91
N LEU A 498 2.76 -6.85 -20.95
CA LEU A 498 2.89 -5.51 -21.52
C LEU A 498 1.68 -4.68 -21.11
N PHE A 499 1.88 -3.41 -20.79
CA PHE A 499 0.77 -2.53 -20.43
C PHE A 499 0.92 -1.15 -21.04
N TRP A 500 -0.23 -0.52 -21.27
CA TRP A 500 -0.36 0.89 -21.63
C TRP A 500 -1.56 1.50 -20.88
N ASN A 501 -1.33 2.61 -20.18
CA ASN A 501 -2.34 3.36 -19.46
C ASN A 501 -2.39 4.80 -19.98
N ASP A 502 -3.56 5.27 -20.39
CA ASP A 502 -3.83 6.65 -20.76
C ASP A 502 -4.80 7.25 -19.74
N ILE A 503 -4.32 8.21 -18.97
CA ILE A 503 -5.05 8.86 -17.89
C ILE A 503 -5.41 10.29 -18.34
N VAL A 504 -6.67 10.66 -18.19
CA VAL A 504 -7.16 11.99 -18.50
C VAL A 504 -7.80 12.65 -17.27
N HIS A 505 -7.76 13.97 -17.22
CA HIS A 505 -8.24 14.77 -16.09
C HIS A 505 -7.58 14.39 -14.76
N ASP A 506 -6.27 14.07 -14.78
CA ASP A 506 -5.53 13.78 -13.56
C ASP A 506 -5.55 14.97 -12.61
N VAL A 507 -5.63 14.71 -11.29
CA VAL A 507 -5.76 15.77 -10.30
C VAL A 507 -4.39 16.14 -9.76
N ALA A 508 -4.05 17.41 -9.82
CA ALA A 508 -2.81 17.93 -9.28
C ALA A 508 -3.00 19.22 -8.48
N GLN A 509 -2.04 19.53 -7.62
CA GLN A 509 -2.00 20.79 -6.90
C GLN A 509 -1.68 21.94 -7.88
N ARG A 510 -2.44 23.03 -7.83
CA ARG A 510 -2.08 24.25 -8.55
C ARG A 510 -0.77 24.78 -8.02
N ARG A 511 0.21 24.87 -8.89
CA ARG A 511 1.46 25.54 -8.60
C ARG A 511 1.43 26.96 -9.11
N GLY A 512 2.14 27.84 -8.41
CA GLY A 512 2.26 29.23 -8.79
C GLY A 512 1.39 30.18 -7.97
N VAL A 513 1.72 31.41 -8.08
CA VAL A 513 1.31 32.52 -7.22
C VAL A 513 -0.13 32.96 -7.46
N ASN A 514 -0.75 32.53 -8.54
CA ASN A 514 -1.99 33.16 -9.03
C ASN A 514 -3.28 32.48 -8.56
N ALA A 515 -3.24 31.22 -8.17
CA ALA A 515 -4.43 30.50 -7.68
C ALA A 515 -5.14 31.23 -6.54
N THR A 516 -4.39 31.87 -5.68
CA THR A 516 -4.86 32.57 -4.50
C THR A 516 -5.40 33.97 -4.75
N LYS A 517 -4.96 34.65 -5.80
CA LYS A 517 -5.48 35.97 -6.19
C LYS A 517 -6.84 35.88 -6.86
N GLN A 518 -7.18 34.74 -7.43
CA GLN A 518 -8.37 34.53 -8.24
C GLN A 518 -9.47 33.71 -7.55
N LYS A 519 -9.35 33.38 -6.26
CA LYS A 519 -10.26 32.49 -5.51
C LYS A 519 -10.40 31.11 -6.18
N GLN A 520 -9.35 30.62 -6.83
CA GLN A 520 -9.35 29.33 -7.49
C GLN A 520 -9.12 28.19 -6.47
N GLY A 521 -9.62 27.00 -6.78
CA GLY A 521 -9.38 25.80 -6.02
C GLY A 521 -7.88 25.47 -5.90
N TYR A 522 -7.49 24.87 -4.78
CA TYR A 522 -6.11 24.46 -4.55
C TYR A 522 -5.66 23.34 -5.49
N TYR A 523 -6.58 22.46 -5.85
CA TYR A 523 -6.37 21.41 -6.85
C TYR A 523 -7.05 21.77 -8.17
N THR A 524 -6.57 21.16 -9.24
CA THR A 524 -7.10 21.30 -10.60
C THR A 524 -6.96 20.00 -11.36
N ASN A 525 -7.81 19.76 -12.34
CA ASN A 525 -7.54 18.74 -13.34
C ASN A 525 -6.50 19.22 -14.33
N LEU A 526 -5.61 18.33 -14.72
CA LEU A 526 -4.63 18.49 -15.78
C LEU A 526 -5.07 17.72 -17.02
N ASP A 527 -4.42 17.94 -18.14
CA ASP A 527 -4.74 17.24 -19.40
C ASP A 527 -4.60 15.72 -19.29
N GLY A 528 -3.71 15.29 -18.41
CA GLY A 528 -3.53 13.88 -18.08
C GLY A 528 -2.09 13.42 -18.18
N ARG A 529 -1.90 12.10 -18.18
CA ARG A 529 -0.61 11.43 -18.31
C ARG A 529 -0.77 10.08 -18.99
N TYR A 530 0.32 9.53 -19.45
CA TYR A 530 0.36 8.14 -19.88
C TYR A 530 1.51 7.39 -19.22
N THR A 531 1.32 6.10 -18.99
CA THR A 531 2.37 5.18 -18.52
C THR A 531 2.32 3.91 -19.34
N TYR A 532 3.49 3.35 -19.64
CA TYR A 532 3.62 2.09 -20.35
C TYR A 532 4.86 1.33 -19.89
N GLY A 533 4.85 0.05 -20.12
CA GLY A 533 5.98 -0.76 -19.73
C GLY A 533 5.74 -2.25 -19.91
N PHE A 534 6.61 -3.00 -19.26
CA PHE A 534 6.49 -4.44 -19.20
C PHE A 534 6.98 -5.00 -17.87
N ASP A 535 6.43 -6.14 -17.52
CA ASP A 535 6.93 -7.05 -16.50
C ASP A 535 7.20 -8.40 -17.14
N ALA A 536 8.37 -8.97 -16.87
CA ALA A 536 8.71 -10.34 -17.21
C ALA A 536 9.14 -11.09 -15.95
N GLN A 537 8.66 -12.30 -15.78
CA GLN A 537 9.03 -13.17 -14.66
C GLN A 537 9.28 -14.60 -15.18
N LEU A 538 10.17 -15.29 -14.50
CA LEU A 538 10.56 -16.66 -14.80
C LEU A 538 10.78 -17.39 -13.48
N GLN A 539 10.24 -18.60 -13.38
CA GLN A 539 10.49 -19.54 -12.31
C GLN A 539 11.00 -20.84 -12.92
N TYR A 540 12.13 -21.31 -12.43
CA TYR A 540 12.71 -22.56 -12.87
C TYR A 540 13.02 -23.45 -11.66
N ARG A 541 12.57 -24.69 -11.71
CA ARG A 541 12.80 -25.70 -10.69
C ARG A 541 13.40 -26.95 -11.32
N LEU A 542 14.46 -27.44 -10.72
CA LEU A 542 15.12 -28.67 -11.14
C LEU A 542 15.56 -29.42 -9.88
N ARG A 543 14.85 -30.49 -9.53
CA ARG A 543 15.11 -31.27 -8.31
C ARG A 543 15.18 -30.35 -7.08
N GLU A 544 16.36 -30.26 -6.45
CA GLU A 544 16.63 -29.48 -5.25
C GLU A 544 16.89 -27.98 -5.56
N TRP A 545 17.07 -27.60 -6.82
CA TRP A 545 17.33 -26.22 -7.24
C TRP A 545 16.06 -25.49 -7.61
N PHE A 546 15.98 -24.25 -7.23
CA PHE A 546 14.93 -23.33 -7.67
C PHE A 546 15.49 -21.94 -7.96
N THR A 547 14.94 -21.31 -8.99
CA THR A 547 15.35 -19.97 -9.44
C THR A 547 14.11 -19.16 -9.74
N ASP A 548 14.08 -17.91 -9.26
CA ASP A 548 13.07 -16.93 -9.55
C ASP A 548 13.75 -15.69 -10.15
N ALA A 549 13.34 -15.25 -11.33
CA ALA A 549 13.86 -14.05 -11.97
C ALA A 549 12.74 -13.13 -12.41
N SER A 550 12.96 -11.82 -12.34
CA SER A 550 12.03 -10.86 -12.91
C SER A 550 12.74 -9.59 -13.39
N VAL A 551 12.14 -8.97 -14.41
CA VAL A 551 12.56 -7.67 -14.95
C VAL A 551 11.32 -6.82 -15.13
N SER A 552 11.38 -5.56 -14.70
CA SER A 552 10.27 -4.60 -14.82
C SER A 552 10.76 -3.26 -15.34
N MET A 553 10.01 -2.67 -16.25
CA MET A 553 10.25 -1.34 -16.78
C MET A 553 8.96 -0.55 -16.85
N VAL A 554 8.99 0.68 -16.35
CA VAL A 554 7.88 1.64 -16.43
C VAL A 554 8.39 2.95 -17.02
N ARG A 555 7.66 3.50 -18.00
CA ARG A 555 7.93 4.79 -18.62
C ARG A 555 6.62 5.57 -18.71
N GLY A 556 6.71 6.88 -18.82
CA GLY A 556 5.54 7.73 -19.02
C GLY A 556 5.83 9.18 -18.79
N LYS A 557 4.92 10.01 -19.28
CA LYS A 557 4.98 11.45 -19.16
C LYS A 557 3.64 12.02 -18.75
N HIS A 558 3.71 13.16 -18.14
CA HIS A 558 2.60 14.05 -17.93
C HIS A 558 2.37 14.86 -19.22
N LYS A 559 1.13 14.99 -19.68
CA LYS A 559 0.76 15.80 -20.85
C LYS A 559 0.75 17.27 -20.45
N GLY A 560 1.62 18.06 -21.06
CA GLY A 560 1.82 19.45 -20.71
C GLY A 560 2.62 19.67 -19.43
N SER A 561 3.07 20.89 -19.19
CA SER A 561 3.83 21.24 -18.00
C SER A 561 2.95 21.35 -16.76
N LEU A 562 3.40 20.78 -15.65
CA LEU A 562 2.78 20.94 -14.32
C LEU A 562 2.88 22.39 -13.80
N ARG A 563 3.69 23.24 -14.41
CA ARG A 563 4.09 24.54 -13.87
C ARG A 563 3.67 25.74 -14.65
N ASP A 564 3.78 25.70 -15.95
CA ASP A 564 3.69 26.86 -16.79
C ASP A 564 3.07 26.56 -18.16
N SER A 565 3.12 27.55 -19.00
CA SER A 565 2.55 27.58 -20.33
C SER A 565 3.47 27.03 -21.42
N THR A 566 4.55 26.32 -21.15
CA THR A 566 5.46 25.84 -22.21
C THR A 566 4.80 24.75 -23.04
N GLY A 567 3.82 24.02 -22.48
CA GLY A 567 3.07 23.00 -23.21
C GLY A 567 3.87 21.72 -23.50
N GLU A 568 5.09 21.60 -23.02
CA GLU A 568 5.91 20.41 -23.20
C GLU A 568 5.57 19.33 -22.19
N ASP A 569 5.65 18.06 -22.63
CA ASP A 569 5.37 16.89 -21.78
C ASP A 569 6.53 16.64 -20.80
N GLU A 570 6.24 16.62 -19.51
CA GLU A 570 7.21 16.35 -18.44
C GLU A 570 7.23 14.86 -18.07
N TYR A 571 8.38 14.35 -17.61
CA TYR A 571 8.47 13.00 -17.06
C TYR A 571 7.59 12.82 -15.84
N TRP A 572 6.88 11.68 -15.78
CA TRP A 572 6.08 11.35 -14.61
C TRP A 572 6.97 10.79 -13.50
N TYR A 573 7.04 11.49 -12.39
CA TYR A 573 7.99 11.21 -11.30
C TYR A 573 7.75 9.89 -10.55
N GLU A 574 6.53 9.32 -10.57
CA GLU A 574 6.25 8.06 -9.88
C GLU A 574 6.72 6.84 -10.68
N ASN A 575 7.23 6.99 -11.88
CA ASN A 575 7.76 5.88 -12.67
C ASN A 575 9.08 5.37 -12.06
N PRO A 576 9.13 4.11 -11.57
CA PRO A 576 10.38 3.54 -11.07
C PRO A 576 11.37 3.32 -12.22
N PRO A 577 12.70 3.28 -11.95
CA PRO A 577 13.68 2.87 -12.93
C PRO A 577 13.50 1.39 -13.32
N LEU A 578 14.14 0.98 -14.44
CA LEU A 578 14.24 -0.42 -14.78
C LEU A 578 14.86 -1.17 -13.61
N ASN A 579 14.28 -2.33 -13.28
CA ASN A 579 14.81 -3.17 -12.22
C ASN A 579 14.79 -4.64 -12.62
N ALA A 580 15.76 -5.38 -12.11
CA ALA A 580 15.90 -6.81 -12.30
C ALA A 580 16.15 -7.48 -10.94
N LYS A 581 15.53 -8.62 -10.73
CA LYS A 581 15.64 -9.42 -9.51
C LYS A 581 15.93 -10.86 -9.88
N LEU A 582 16.84 -11.50 -9.16
CA LEU A 582 17.23 -12.90 -9.35
C LEU A 582 17.38 -13.57 -8.00
N GLY A 583 16.67 -14.65 -7.79
CA GLY A 583 16.79 -15.54 -6.64
C GLY A 583 17.26 -16.91 -7.09
N ILE A 584 18.19 -17.52 -6.39
CA ILE A 584 18.65 -18.89 -6.58
C ILE A 584 18.65 -19.56 -5.22
N GLY A 585 17.99 -20.70 -5.12
CA GLY A 585 17.95 -21.50 -3.89
C GLY A 585 18.23 -22.96 -4.14
N HIS A 586 18.67 -23.64 -3.10
CA HIS A 586 19.00 -25.06 -3.10
C HIS A 586 18.57 -25.73 -1.81
N GLN A 587 17.84 -26.82 -1.96
CA GLN A 587 17.53 -27.73 -0.87
C GLN A 587 18.71 -28.67 -0.66
N LEU A 588 19.61 -28.36 0.31
CA LEU A 588 20.81 -29.14 0.59
C LEU A 588 20.51 -30.54 1.15
N THR A 589 19.53 -30.59 2.03
CA THR A 589 18.98 -31.82 2.64
C THR A 589 17.49 -31.64 2.86
N ASP A 590 16.75 -32.66 3.24
CA ASP A 590 15.32 -32.55 3.56
C ASP A 590 15.03 -31.48 4.66
N THR A 591 16.04 -31.15 5.47
CA THR A 591 15.91 -30.22 6.60
C THR A 591 16.63 -28.89 6.41
N VAL A 592 17.48 -28.73 5.38
CA VAL A 592 18.33 -27.53 5.17
C VAL A 592 18.13 -26.95 3.79
N GLN A 593 17.73 -25.70 3.73
CA GLN A 593 17.62 -24.92 2.51
C GLN A 593 18.52 -23.68 2.59
N LEU A 594 19.20 -23.32 1.51
CA LEU A 594 19.97 -22.10 1.37
C LEU A 594 19.60 -21.38 0.09
N GLY A 595 19.75 -20.05 0.07
CA GLY A 595 19.55 -19.29 -1.14
C GLY A 595 20.20 -17.92 -1.14
N TRP A 596 20.35 -17.38 -2.32
CA TRP A 596 20.87 -16.05 -2.61
C TRP A 596 19.85 -15.28 -3.45
N GLN A 597 19.78 -13.97 -3.23
CA GLN A 597 18.95 -13.05 -4.00
C GLN A 597 19.77 -11.80 -4.36
N GLY A 598 19.71 -11.39 -5.62
CA GLY A 598 20.28 -10.15 -6.11
C GLY A 598 19.20 -9.25 -6.67
N GLN A 599 19.29 -7.94 -6.42
CA GLN A 599 18.39 -6.94 -6.98
C GLN A 599 19.20 -5.79 -7.57
N TYR A 600 18.97 -5.53 -8.84
CA TYR A 600 19.54 -4.41 -9.58
C TYR A 600 18.46 -3.38 -9.89
N TRP A 601 18.77 -2.13 -9.65
CA TRP A 601 17.96 -0.98 -9.99
C TRP A 601 18.83 -0.03 -10.79
N ASP A 602 18.32 0.35 -11.97
CA ASP A 602 19.02 1.25 -12.88
C ASP A 602 19.00 2.68 -12.36
N GLU A 603 19.80 3.55 -12.94
CA GLU A 603 19.72 4.99 -12.69
C GLU A 603 18.34 5.54 -13.10
N GLN A 604 17.87 6.56 -12.39
CA GLN A 604 16.70 7.31 -12.79
C GLN A 604 17.04 8.76 -13.00
N ASP A 605 17.24 9.11 -14.26
CA ASP A 605 17.50 10.47 -14.76
C ASP A 605 16.25 11.14 -15.34
N ARG A 606 15.17 10.35 -15.57
CA ARG A 606 13.89 10.81 -16.11
C ARG A 606 13.01 11.36 -15.02
N VAL A 607 13.39 12.52 -14.52
CA VAL A 607 12.71 13.25 -13.46
C VAL A 607 12.16 14.56 -14.04
N PRO A 608 11.10 15.14 -13.45
CA PRO A 608 10.67 16.48 -13.82
C PRO A 608 11.78 17.51 -13.62
N ASP A 609 11.87 18.50 -14.50
CA ASP A 609 12.90 19.55 -14.47
C ASP A 609 12.93 20.31 -13.16
N GLU A 610 11.79 20.38 -12.46
CA GLU A 610 11.73 20.97 -11.15
C GLU A 610 11.05 20.05 -10.12
N PRO A 611 11.71 19.83 -8.97
CA PRO A 611 11.16 19.00 -7.92
C PRO A 611 9.85 19.57 -7.39
N SER A 612 8.91 18.69 -7.12
CA SER A 612 7.66 19.04 -6.44
C SER A 612 7.96 19.61 -5.05
N LEU A 613 7.20 20.63 -4.63
CA LEU A 613 7.30 21.19 -3.27
C LEU A 613 7.12 20.12 -2.17
N HIS A 614 6.56 18.98 -2.54
CA HIS A 614 6.17 17.91 -1.60
C HIS A 614 6.95 16.61 -1.77
N THR A 615 7.69 16.45 -2.86
CA THR A 615 8.58 15.32 -3.10
C THR A 615 9.87 15.87 -3.66
N ALA A 616 10.98 15.62 -2.99
CA ALA A 616 12.30 15.83 -3.58
C ALA A 616 12.51 14.70 -4.61
N ASN A 617 11.95 14.90 -5.82
CA ASN A 617 12.16 13.98 -6.93
C ASN A 617 13.53 14.27 -7.50
N VAL A 618 14.54 13.74 -6.86
CA VAL A 618 15.92 13.79 -7.32
C VAL A 618 16.19 12.54 -8.16
N ALA A 619 17.01 12.69 -9.18
CA ALA A 619 17.59 11.57 -9.87
C ALA A 619 18.27 10.63 -8.87
N SER A 620 18.33 9.36 -9.17
CA SER A 620 19.01 8.35 -8.36
C SER A 620 20.04 7.63 -9.20
N ASP A 621 21.18 7.31 -8.58
CA ASP A 621 22.20 6.44 -9.17
C ASP A 621 21.69 4.98 -9.24
N ALA A 622 22.29 4.19 -10.12
CA ALA A 622 22.06 2.77 -10.16
C ALA A 622 22.63 2.08 -8.90
N TYR A 623 21.96 1.04 -8.41
CA TYR A 623 22.44 0.26 -7.29
C TYR A 623 22.15 -1.22 -7.43
N PHE A 624 22.97 -2.04 -6.76
CA PHE A 624 22.80 -3.48 -6.72
C PHE A 624 23.04 -3.96 -5.29
N PHE A 625 22.08 -4.64 -4.70
CA PHE A 625 22.24 -5.25 -3.39
C PHE A 625 21.92 -6.74 -3.42
N GLN A 626 22.47 -7.46 -2.46
CA GLN A 626 22.42 -8.91 -2.37
C GLN A 626 21.98 -9.35 -0.99
N ASN A 627 21.22 -10.43 -0.95
CA ASN A 627 20.78 -11.08 0.27
C ASN A 627 21.19 -12.56 0.25
N LEU A 628 21.48 -13.11 1.42
CA LEU A 628 21.60 -14.55 1.65
C LEU A 628 20.52 -14.97 2.63
N TYR A 629 19.96 -16.16 2.45
CA TYR A 629 19.04 -16.73 3.42
C TYR A 629 19.28 -18.22 3.60
N GLY A 630 18.91 -18.73 4.78
CA GLY A 630 18.95 -20.14 5.10
C GLY A 630 17.80 -20.51 6.02
N GLU A 631 17.29 -21.73 5.86
CA GLU A 631 16.32 -22.36 6.73
C GLU A 631 16.86 -23.71 7.16
N TRP A 632 16.72 -24.01 8.45
CA TRP A 632 17.03 -25.31 9.02
C TRP A 632 15.89 -25.80 9.90
N LYS A 633 15.43 -27.01 9.66
CA LYS A 633 14.39 -27.73 10.39
C LYS A 633 15.01 -28.90 11.16
N PRO A 634 15.59 -28.66 12.36
CA PRO A 634 16.19 -29.73 13.16
C PRO A 634 15.19 -30.79 13.62
N SER A 635 13.91 -30.43 13.73
CA SER A 635 12.79 -31.31 13.97
C SER A 635 11.54 -30.75 13.30
N ASP A 636 10.45 -31.53 13.28
CA ASP A 636 9.16 -31.09 12.70
C ASP A 636 8.58 -29.87 13.44
N ASP A 637 8.91 -29.73 14.72
CA ASP A 637 8.42 -28.65 15.58
C ASP A 637 9.30 -27.40 15.61
N LEU A 638 10.58 -27.49 15.20
CA LEU A 638 11.52 -26.37 15.29
C LEU A 638 12.02 -25.93 13.91
N VAL A 639 11.81 -24.67 13.60
CA VAL A 639 12.32 -24.04 12.37
C VAL A 639 13.22 -22.86 12.75
N LEU A 640 14.47 -22.89 12.28
CA LEU A 640 15.43 -21.79 12.40
C LEU A 640 15.65 -21.15 11.05
N ARG A 641 15.53 -19.81 10.99
CA ARG A 641 15.78 -19.04 9.77
C ARG A 641 16.83 -17.96 10.04
N ALA A 642 17.73 -17.81 9.10
CA ALA A 642 18.70 -16.74 9.09
C ALA A 642 18.71 -16.04 7.73
N THR A 643 18.79 -14.71 7.72
CA THR A 643 18.88 -13.90 6.49
C THR A 643 19.90 -12.80 6.69
N ILE A 644 20.74 -12.55 5.68
CA ILE A 644 21.59 -11.38 5.63
C ILE A 644 21.08 -10.50 4.49
N VAL A 645 20.48 -9.38 4.85
CA VAL A 645 19.99 -8.38 3.88
C VAL A 645 21.12 -7.37 3.63
N ASN A 646 21.28 -6.91 2.38
CA ASN A 646 22.35 -6.02 1.98
C ASN A 646 23.74 -6.56 2.38
N LEU A 647 24.06 -7.76 1.90
CA LEU A 647 25.27 -8.53 2.24
C LEU A 647 26.56 -7.71 2.15
N THR A 648 26.67 -6.83 1.17
CA THR A 648 27.85 -6.00 0.89
C THR A 648 27.87 -4.69 1.63
N ASP A 649 26.86 -4.42 2.49
CA ASP A 649 26.70 -3.19 3.27
C ASP A 649 26.73 -1.92 2.42
N GLN A 650 26.07 -1.98 1.26
CA GLN A 650 26.05 -0.87 0.32
C GLN A 650 25.20 0.28 0.86
N TYR A 651 25.76 1.49 0.88
CA TYR A 651 25.00 2.73 1.10
C TYR A 651 24.37 3.18 -0.22
N TYR A 652 23.05 3.31 -0.27
CA TYR A 652 22.32 3.81 -1.45
C TYR A 652 21.02 4.49 -1.05
N THR A 653 20.54 5.34 -1.95
CA THR A 653 19.26 6.05 -1.77
C THR A 653 18.30 5.61 -2.87
N PRO A 654 17.25 4.85 -2.55
CA PRO A 654 16.28 4.41 -3.55
C PRO A 654 15.58 5.58 -4.23
N TYR A 655 15.23 5.42 -5.52
CA TYR A 655 14.35 6.36 -6.19
C TYR A 655 13.00 6.43 -5.48
N LEU A 656 12.36 7.59 -5.47
CA LEU A 656 11.12 7.89 -4.73
C LEU A 656 11.22 7.88 -3.20
N SER A 657 12.40 7.58 -2.63
CA SER A 657 12.58 7.64 -1.18
C SER A 657 12.61 9.07 -0.61
N ALA A 658 12.49 10.09 -1.46
CA ALA A 658 12.60 11.50 -1.10
C ALA A 658 13.93 11.84 -0.36
N GLY A 659 15.01 11.17 -0.75
CA GLY A 659 16.33 11.33 -0.15
C GLY A 659 16.53 10.53 1.15
N VAL A 660 15.61 9.65 1.51
CA VAL A 660 15.76 8.74 2.65
C VAL A 660 16.59 7.53 2.19
N PRO A 661 17.78 7.29 2.80
CA PRO A 661 18.63 6.17 2.40
C PRO A 661 18.01 4.82 2.78
N ALA A 662 18.53 3.76 2.18
CA ALA A 662 18.26 2.39 2.57
C ALA A 662 19.01 2.01 3.85
N ALA A 663 18.55 0.98 4.55
CA ALA A 663 19.25 0.41 5.69
C ALA A 663 20.59 -0.23 5.29
N GLY A 664 21.55 -0.25 6.20
CA GLY A 664 22.79 -1.00 6.07
C GLY A 664 22.56 -2.52 6.09
N ARG A 665 23.65 -3.27 6.27
CA ARG A 665 23.58 -4.74 6.37
C ARG A 665 22.79 -5.17 7.61
N ASP A 666 21.81 -6.05 7.39
CA ASP A 666 20.94 -6.56 8.44
C ASP A 666 21.03 -8.08 8.54
N ILE A 667 21.51 -8.58 9.67
CA ILE A 667 21.51 -10.01 9.99
C ILE A 667 20.25 -10.29 10.79
N ARG A 668 19.37 -11.09 10.23
CA ARG A 668 18.09 -11.50 10.81
C ARG A 668 18.14 -12.96 11.21
N ILE A 669 17.80 -13.25 12.43
CA ILE A 669 17.69 -14.62 12.96
C ILE A 669 16.29 -14.80 13.53
N ASN A 670 15.67 -15.91 13.23
CA ASN A 670 14.34 -16.24 13.70
C ASN A 670 14.25 -17.72 14.10
N ALA A 671 13.66 -17.99 15.25
CA ALA A 671 13.33 -19.34 15.70
C ALA A 671 11.81 -19.45 15.88
N THR A 672 11.22 -20.48 15.32
CA THR A 672 9.80 -20.83 15.45
C THR A 672 9.68 -22.22 16.04
N MET A 673 8.97 -22.33 17.15
CA MET A 673 8.69 -23.60 17.84
C MET A 673 7.20 -23.87 17.86
N ARG A 674 6.79 -25.08 17.48
CA ARG A 674 5.41 -25.59 17.55
C ARG A 674 5.24 -26.49 18.76
N PHE A 675 4.01 -26.56 19.27
CA PHE A 675 3.65 -27.39 20.47
C PHE A 675 2.31 -28.07 20.25
#